data_5ad3196da84e76027632b62e0c2bd3f0
#
_entry.id   5ad3196da84e76027632b62e0c2bd3f0
#
_cell.length_a   1.000
_cell.length_b   1.000
_cell.length_c   1.000
_cell.angle_alpha   90.00
_cell.angle_beta   90.00
_cell.angle_gamma   90.00
#
_symmetry.space_group_name_H-M   'P 1'
#
loop_
_entity.id
_entity.type
_entity.pdbx_description
1 polymer ?
#
loop_
_entity_poly.entity_id
_entity_poly.type
_entity_poly.pdbx_seq_one_letter_code
_entity_poly.pdbx_strand_id
1 'polypeptide(L)'
;MIAVDNKGSYGEGLPPYSGAAIQVKNLWKKYGDTEAVRGISFDVNKGEIFGLIGPDGAGKTSTFQILAGVMKASSGAADVLGRPARQMRSQSGYLTQGFTLYPDLSVAENIRYVGALRGIDPREIDRRGQSYLEKFDMLRFRDRLAGRLSGGMKQKLALVCALVPEPGVLLLDEPTTGVDPVSRREFWDALAHLAAEGLTIVVATPYFDEAERCHRVALMHAGTIRQIATPEQLRNSLGLVRLELFTPQLAETELMLSEHAGDGSIADVQRFGDRLDLLVKRPEEAKLIVAERMAAAGLDSAEVRTDMPTLENVFVVTSRKLGEEIHAVPFPHRRDHHRLHGQVAIGARGLTKEFGGFSAVRHVDVQIRYGEIYGLLGANGAGKTTTIKMLCGLLEPSRGEMALAGQAGGFRSREVRQRIGYMSQKFSLYDDLTIAENLDFFSSVYGVPHQDRPEKMRWILSFSGLDGRQGQMTGSLPGGWKQRVAFGSAIMHEPSVLFLDEPTSGVDPLARRAFWSMINQLADRGAAVLVTTHYLEEAEQCNRLGLMVAGELVAEGSPAQIKAAQKGHVLEYVVDQPQRAADFLRIEGERWRVALFGDRLHVVTDEDALGAEQATTAKLNAFGIRVFQVRETRSSLEDVFIGIVEKARLEGKIGAEE
;
A
#
# COMPACT_ATOMS: atom_id res chain seq x y z
N MET A 1 -0.88 -45.99 -4.55
CA MET A 1 -1.43 -46.08 -3.18
C MET A 1 -0.24 -45.94 -2.23
N ILE A 2 0.10 -44.74 -1.78
CA ILE A 2 1.18 -44.47 -0.81
C ILE A 2 0.45 -44.05 0.46
N ALA A 3 0.58 -44.82 1.50
CA ALA A 3 0.01 -44.54 2.80
C ALA A 3 0.54 -43.22 3.36
N VAL A 4 -0.35 -42.30 3.69
CA VAL A 4 -0.04 -41.03 4.36
C VAL A 4 -0.23 -41.29 5.84
N ASP A 5 0.87 -41.35 6.57
CA ASP A 5 0.88 -41.44 8.03
C ASP A 5 0.61 -40.04 8.62
N ASN A 6 -0.37 -39.94 9.50
CA ASN A 6 -0.99 -38.69 9.95
C ASN A 6 -0.70 -38.48 11.44
N LYS A 7 0.21 -37.54 11.79
CA LYS A 7 0.23 -36.93 13.14
C LYS A 7 0.84 -35.52 13.09
N GLY A 8 0.05 -34.56 13.57
CA GLY A 8 0.23 -33.13 13.39
C GLY A 8 1.22 -32.44 14.29
N SER A 9 1.93 -31.63 13.69
CA SER A 9 2.50 -30.31 13.98
C SER A 9 3.06 -29.80 12.64
N TYR A 10 3.21 -28.52 12.43
CA TYR A 10 3.72 -27.99 11.16
C TYR A 10 5.00 -28.75 10.74
N GLY A 11 4.88 -29.66 9.75
CA GLY A 11 6.01 -30.45 9.22
C GLY A 11 6.29 -31.79 9.91
N GLU A 12 5.44 -32.37 10.77
CA GLU A 12 5.61 -33.73 11.29
C GLU A 12 5.34 -34.79 10.19
N GLY A 13 6.39 -35.43 9.76
CA GLY A 13 6.40 -36.48 8.71
C GLY A 13 7.72 -36.51 7.93
N LEU A 14 8.51 -35.45 8.03
CA LEU A 14 9.87 -35.40 7.48
C LEU A 14 10.89 -35.48 8.65
N PRO A 15 12.02 -36.16 8.48
CA PRO A 15 13.10 -36.10 9.47
C PRO A 15 13.47 -34.62 9.72
N PRO A 16 13.79 -34.24 10.97
CA PRO A 16 14.06 -32.87 11.34
C PRO A 16 15.21 -32.32 10.46
N TYR A 17 14.83 -31.46 9.49
CA TYR A 17 15.78 -30.77 8.65
C TYR A 17 16.38 -29.61 9.44
N SER A 18 17.70 -29.64 9.67
CA SER A 18 18.40 -28.63 10.48
C SER A 18 18.87 -27.41 9.68
N GLY A 19 18.62 -27.38 8.36
CA GLY A 19 19.00 -26.27 7.47
C GLY A 19 17.96 -25.18 7.34
N ALA A 20 18.21 -24.23 6.43
CA ALA A 20 17.27 -23.19 6.05
C ALA A 20 15.98 -23.81 5.47
N ALA A 21 14.80 -23.25 5.80
CA ALA A 21 13.53 -23.76 5.30
C ALA A 21 13.38 -23.63 3.77
N ILE A 22 13.98 -22.58 3.20
CA ILE A 22 14.09 -22.40 1.73
C ILE A 22 15.54 -22.11 1.40
N GLN A 23 16.02 -22.71 0.30
CA GLN A 23 17.34 -22.45 -0.25
C GLN A 23 17.24 -22.28 -1.76
N VAL A 24 17.63 -21.13 -2.26
CA VAL A 24 17.66 -20.79 -3.69
C VAL A 24 19.11 -20.58 -4.11
N LYS A 25 19.54 -21.26 -5.18
CA LYS A 25 20.91 -21.20 -5.68
C LYS A 25 20.92 -20.91 -7.17
N ASN A 26 21.47 -19.76 -7.54
CA ASN A 26 21.68 -19.34 -8.93
C ASN A 26 20.44 -19.59 -9.81
N LEU A 27 19.27 -19.16 -9.35
CA LEU A 27 17.98 -19.43 -9.97
C LEU A 27 17.76 -18.53 -11.17
N TRP A 28 17.41 -19.12 -12.31
CA TRP A 28 17.09 -18.42 -13.54
C TRP A 28 15.71 -18.80 -14.05
N LYS A 29 14.99 -17.80 -14.60
CA LYS A 29 13.75 -18.01 -15.32
C LYS A 29 13.68 -17.13 -16.56
N LYS A 30 13.46 -17.78 -17.72
CA LYS A 30 13.28 -17.13 -19.02
C LYS A 30 11.89 -17.46 -19.58
N TYR A 31 11.29 -16.50 -20.25
CA TYR A 31 10.07 -16.61 -21.05
C TYR A 31 10.38 -16.09 -22.46
N GLY A 32 10.65 -17.01 -23.40
CA GLY A 32 11.21 -16.63 -24.68
C GLY A 32 12.53 -15.88 -24.47
N ASP A 33 12.64 -14.68 -25.02
CA ASP A 33 13.81 -13.82 -24.89
C ASP A 33 13.85 -13.00 -23.59
N THR A 34 12.77 -13.00 -22.80
CA THR A 34 12.69 -12.23 -21.57
C THR A 34 13.26 -13.02 -20.38
N GLU A 35 14.29 -12.48 -19.74
CA GLU A 35 14.89 -13.03 -18.52
C GLU A 35 14.20 -12.43 -17.29
N ALA A 36 13.17 -13.12 -16.78
CA ALA A 36 12.38 -12.66 -15.63
C ALA A 36 13.12 -12.82 -14.30
N VAL A 37 14.00 -13.85 -14.18
CA VAL A 37 14.85 -14.08 -12.99
C VAL A 37 16.26 -14.39 -13.48
N ARG A 38 17.26 -13.74 -12.88
CA ARG A 38 18.64 -13.69 -13.37
C ARG A 38 19.62 -14.10 -12.27
N GLY A 39 19.76 -15.40 -12.02
CA GLY A 39 20.80 -15.94 -11.14
C GLY A 39 20.66 -15.57 -9.66
N ILE A 40 19.45 -15.45 -9.14
CA ILE A 40 19.24 -15.09 -7.73
C ILE A 40 19.62 -16.23 -6.80
N SER A 41 20.15 -15.87 -5.61
CA SER A 41 20.49 -16.80 -4.54
C SER A 41 20.10 -16.19 -3.20
N PHE A 42 19.39 -16.95 -2.37
CA PHE A 42 19.02 -16.56 -1.01
C PHE A 42 18.59 -17.78 -0.18
N ASP A 43 18.54 -17.60 1.12
CA ASP A 43 18.02 -18.57 2.08
C ASP A 43 16.95 -17.93 2.97
N VAL A 44 16.04 -18.76 3.48
CA VAL A 44 15.02 -18.37 4.46
C VAL A 44 15.09 -19.32 5.65
N ASN A 45 15.21 -18.78 6.85
CA ASN A 45 15.28 -19.57 8.07
C ASN A 45 13.90 -20.10 8.48
N LYS A 46 13.87 -21.14 9.34
CA LYS A 46 12.60 -21.63 9.89
C LYS A 46 11.97 -20.61 10.83
N GLY A 47 10.64 -20.45 10.73
CA GLY A 47 9.89 -19.49 11.53
C GLY A 47 10.16 -18.03 11.16
N GLU A 48 10.84 -17.77 10.04
CA GLU A 48 11.14 -16.43 9.56
C GLU A 48 9.99 -15.91 8.66
N ILE A 49 9.66 -14.63 8.80
CA ILE A 49 8.91 -13.88 7.78
C ILE A 49 9.94 -13.20 6.89
N PHE A 50 10.08 -13.66 5.65
CA PHE A 50 11.03 -13.15 4.68
C PHE A 50 10.30 -12.40 3.57
N GLY A 51 10.70 -11.13 3.33
CA GLY A 51 10.13 -10.26 2.30
C GLY A 51 10.92 -10.32 1.01
N LEU A 52 10.27 -10.59 -0.13
CA LEU A 52 10.83 -10.39 -1.47
C LEU A 52 10.19 -9.13 -2.06
N ILE A 53 10.91 -8.01 -2.00
CA ILE A 53 10.38 -6.67 -2.25
C ILE A 53 10.93 -6.13 -3.56
N GLY A 54 10.10 -5.46 -4.32
CA GLY A 54 10.53 -4.83 -5.57
C GLY A 54 9.38 -4.43 -6.47
N PRO A 55 9.65 -3.68 -7.55
CA PRO A 55 8.65 -3.19 -8.47
C PRO A 55 7.98 -4.32 -9.26
N ASP A 56 6.93 -3.95 -10.00
CA ASP A 56 6.30 -4.85 -10.96
C ASP A 56 7.31 -5.28 -12.04
N GLY A 57 7.25 -6.56 -12.41
CA GLY A 57 8.22 -7.12 -13.35
C GLY A 57 9.60 -7.45 -12.76
N ALA A 58 9.86 -7.20 -11.47
CA ALA A 58 11.13 -7.55 -10.83
C ALA A 58 11.41 -9.06 -10.78
N GLY A 59 10.41 -9.91 -11.06
CA GLY A 59 10.56 -11.38 -11.05
C GLY A 59 10.03 -12.05 -9.78
N LYS A 60 9.36 -11.31 -8.88
CA LYS A 60 8.79 -11.82 -7.61
C LYS A 60 7.86 -13.02 -7.84
N THR A 61 6.79 -12.83 -8.59
CA THR A 61 5.79 -13.88 -8.90
C THR A 61 6.41 -15.10 -9.58
N SER A 62 7.35 -14.91 -10.53
CA SER A 62 8.05 -16.03 -11.17
C SER A 62 8.86 -16.84 -10.17
N THR A 63 9.53 -16.18 -9.22
CA THR A 63 10.25 -16.82 -8.13
C THR A 63 9.30 -17.61 -7.24
N PHE A 64 8.16 -17.01 -6.86
CA PHE A 64 7.12 -17.66 -6.03
C PHE A 64 6.53 -18.89 -6.69
N GLN A 65 6.21 -18.83 -7.97
CA GLN A 65 5.68 -19.97 -8.72
C GLN A 65 6.69 -21.13 -8.81
N ILE A 66 8.00 -20.82 -8.85
CA ILE A 66 9.04 -21.85 -8.77
C ILE A 66 9.12 -22.44 -7.37
N LEU A 67 9.10 -21.63 -6.31
CA LEU A 67 9.10 -22.07 -4.92
C LEU A 67 7.84 -22.89 -4.56
N ALA A 68 6.68 -22.48 -5.08
CA ALA A 68 5.44 -23.26 -4.95
C ALA A 68 5.44 -24.57 -5.77
N GLY A 69 6.50 -24.80 -6.57
CA GLY A 69 6.66 -25.96 -7.41
C GLY A 69 5.70 -26.03 -8.60
N VAL A 70 4.92 -24.98 -8.89
CA VAL A 70 3.99 -24.92 -10.04
C VAL A 70 4.70 -24.61 -11.33
N MET A 71 5.87 -23.95 -11.26
CA MET A 71 6.67 -23.58 -12.42
C MET A 71 8.08 -24.21 -12.34
N LYS A 72 8.64 -24.58 -13.49
CA LYS A 72 10.01 -25.07 -13.59
C LYS A 72 10.98 -23.89 -13.80
N ALA A 73 12.08 -23.88 -13.07
CA ALA A 73 13.20 -22.99 -13.35
C ALA A 73 13.82 -23.26 -14.71
N SER A 74 14.42 -22.26 -15.35
CA SER A 74 15.22 -22.44 -16.56
C SER A 74 16.60 -23.03 -16.24
N SER A 75 17.22 -22.61 -15.12
CA SER A 75 18.43 -23.19 -14.55
C SER A 75 18.53 -22.83 -13.05
N GLY A 76 19.52 -23.39 -12.35
CA GLY A 76 19.67 -23.25 -10.91
C GLY A 76 18.79 -24.21 -10.11
N ALA A 77 18.74 -24.00 -8.79
CA ALA A 77 18.01 -24.86 -7.87
C ALA A 77 17.16 -24.03 -6.88
N ALA A 78 16.01 -24.59 -6.50
CA ALA A 78 15.15 -24.09 -5.44
C ALA A 78 14.68 -25.26 -4.60
N ASP A 79 15.15 -25.32 -3.36
CA ASP A 79 14.82 -26.35 -2.40
C ASP A 79 13.93 -25.76 -1.29
N VAL A 80 12.90 -26.52 -0.91
CA VAL A 80 11.96 -26.23 0.19
C VAL A 80 12.03 -27.37 1.17
N LEU A 81 12.27 -27.09 2.43
CA LEU A 81 12.44 -28.09 3.50
C LEU A 81 13.46 -29.21 3.11
N GLY A 82 14.56 -28.81 2.46
CA GLY A 82 15.65 -29.69 2.07
C GLY A 82 15.40 -30.58 0.85
N ARG A 83 14.32 -30.36 0.10
CA ARG A 83 13.99 -31.10 -1.12
C ARG A 83 13.60 -30.14 -2.25
N PRO A 84 13.77 -30.55 -3.52
CA PRO A 84 13.34 -29.74 -4.65
C PRO A 84 11.88 -29.27 -4.51
N ALA A 85 11.62 -27.97 -4.73
CA ALA A 85 10.33 -27.33 -4.51
C ALA A 85 9.16 -28.08 -5.18
N ARG A 86 9.36 -28.68 -6.36
CA ARG A 86 8.31 -29.46 -7.04
C ARG A 86 7.87 -30.71 -6.28
N GLN A 87 8.71 -31.26 -5.42
CA GLN A 87 8.39 -32.42 -4.59
C GLN A 87 7.67 -32.01 -3.28
N MET A 88 7.76 -30.71 -2.93
CA MET A 88 7.23 -30.16 -1.69
C MET A 88 5.92 -29.40 -1.83
N ARG A 89 5.21 -29.55 -2.96
CA ARG A 89 3.92 -28.89 -3.22
C ARG A 89 2.85 -29.14 -2.14
N SER A 90 2.80 -30.35 -1.60
CA SER A 90 1.86 -30.72 -0.55
C SER A 90 2.19 -30.07 0.80
N GLN A 91 3.46 -29.72 1.02
CA GLN A 91 3.99 -29.09 2.23
C GLN A 91 4.13 -27.56 2.08
N SER A 92 3.70 -27.00 0.96
CA SER A 92 3.72 -25.56 0.68
C SER A 92 2.31 -25.03 0.54
N GLY A 93 1.94 -24.03 1.36
CA GLY A 93 0.78 -23.18 1.14
C GLY A 93 1.15 -22.08 0.15
N TYR A 94 0.29 -21.79 -0.83
CA TYR A 94 0.52 -20.71 -1.79
C TYR A 94 -0.74 -19.89 -1.97
N LEU A 95 -0.65 -18.61 -1.63
CA LEU A 95 -1.66 -17.61 -1.88
C LEU A 95 -1.20 -16.76 -3.06
N THR A 96 -1.98 -16.76 -4.13
CA THR A 96 -1.71 -16.03 -5.37
C THR A 96 -2.21 -14.59 -5.28
N GLN A 97 -1.68 -13.70 -6.09
CA GLN A 97 -2.08 -12.29 -6.17
C GLN A 97 -3.59 -12.09 -6.41
N GLY A 98 -4.21 -12.92 -7.24
CA GLY A 98 -5.65 -12.89 -7.48
C GLY A 98 -6.43 -13.79 -6.52
N PHE A 99 -7.67 -13.39 -6.17
CA PHE A 99 -8.58 -14.24 -5.42
C PHE A 99 -8.98 -15.47 -6.25
N THR A 100 -8.47 -16.63 -5.88
CA THR A 100 -8.62 -17.90 -6.63
C THR A 100 -9.69 -18.83 -6.05
N LEU A 101 -10.37 -18.42 -4.98
CA LEU A 101 -11.43 -19.20 -4.37
C LEU A 101 -12.76 -18.99 -5.11
N TYR A 102 -13.69 -19.92 -4.92
CA TYR A 102 -14.99 -19.92 -5.59
C TYR A 102 -15.94 -18.92 -4.94
N PRO A 103 -16.35 -17.84 -5.64
CA PRO A 103 -17.20 -16.79 -5.08
C PRO A 103 -18.62 -17.28 -4.76
N ASP A 104 -19.09 -18.31 -5.47
CA ASP A 104 -20.42 -18.91 -5.32
C ASP A 104 -20.49 -19.98 -4.23
N LEU A 105 -19.36 -20.35 -3.64
CA LEU A 105 -19.30 -21.22 -2.47
C LEU A 105 -19.23 -20.39 -1.19
N SER A 106 -19.79 -20.92 -0.11
CA SER A 106 -19.63 -20.35 1.24
C SER A 106 -18.17 -20.46 1.72
N VAL A 107 -17.87 -19.78 2.81
CA VAL A 107 -16.56 -19.86 3.50
C VAL A 107 -16.24 -21.32 3.84
N ALA A 108 -17.17 -22.04 4.47
CA ALA A 108 -16.98 -23.45 4.84
C ALA A 108 -16.79 -24.38 3.64
N GLU A 109 -17.56 -24.16 2.57
CA GLU A 109 -17.45 -24.97 1.35
C GLU A 109 -16.13 -24.76 0.63
N ASN A 110 -15.61 -23.53 0.55
CA ASN A 110 -14.27 -23.25 0.04
C ASN A 110 -13.18 -23.98 0.82
N ILE A 111 -13.26 -23.95 2.15
CA ILE A 111 -12.31 -24.66 3.04
C ILE A 111 -12.35 -26.17 2.81
N ARG A 112 -13.57 -26.76 2.75
CA ARG A 112 -13.75 -28.19 2.46
C ARG A 112 -13.22 -28.57 1.09
N TYR A 113 -13.50 -27.77 0.08
CA TYR A 113 -13.04 -28.00 -1.27
C TYR A 113 -11.51 -28.04 -1.36
N VAL A 114 -10.82 -27.02 -0.80
CA VAL A 114 -9.36 -26.98 -0.82
C VAL A 114 -8.74 -28.11 0.01
N GLY A 115 -9.29 -28.41 1.18
CA GLY A 115 -8.84 -29.51 2.02
C GLY A 115 -9.01 -30.89 1.33
N ALA A 116 -10.14 -31.10 0.65
CA ALA A 116 -10.39 -32.34 -0.12
C ALA A 116 -9.42 -32.51 -1.29
N LEU A 117 -9.09 -31.42 -2.02
CA LEU A 117 -8.07 -31.44 -3.07
C LEU A 117 -6.68 -31.84 -2.56
N ARG A 118 -6.40 -31.61 -1.28
CA ARG A 118 -5.16 -31.98 -0.60
C ARG A 118 -5.22 -33.38 0.03
N GLY A 119 -6.36 -34.08 -0.09
CA GLY A 119 -6.57 -35.44 0.42
C GLY A 119 -6.70 -35.52 1.95
N ILE A 120 -7.12 -34.43 2.60
CA ILE A 120 -7.32 -34.37 4.05
C ILE A 120 -8.66 -35.02 4.41
N ASP A 121 -8.72 -35.73 5.55
CA ASP A 121 -9.97 -36.29 6.04
C ASP A 121 -11.03 -35.21 6.33
N PRO A 122 -12.31 -35.39 5.92
CA PRO A 122 -13.35 -34.37 6.07
C PRO A 122 -13.54 -33.89 7.52
N ARG A 123 -13.40 -34.74 8.51
CA ARG A 123 -13.53 -34.36 9.93
C ARG A 123 -12.37 -33.47 10.36
N GLU A 124 -11.19 -33.75 9.83
CA GLU A 124 -9.99 -32.97 10.11
C GLU A 124 -10.05 -31.60 9.41
N ILE A 125 -10.59 -31.53 8.18
CA ILE A 125 -10.83 -30.27 7.49
C ILE A 125 -11.77 -29.39 8.31
N ASP A 126 -12.89 -29.93 8.79
CA ASP A 126 -13.86 -29.18 9.58
C ASP A 126 -13.24 -28.71 10.91
N ARG A 127 -12.49 -29.56 11.61
CA ARG A 127 -11.80 -29.23 12.87
C ARG A 127 -10.79 -28.09 12.69
N ARG A 128 -9.87 -28.24 11.71
CA ARG A 128 -8.83 -27.24 11.43
C ARG A 128 -9.45 -25.95 10.88
N GLY A 129 -10.40 -26.09 9.95
CA GLY A 129 -11.11 -24.95 9.37
C GLY A 129 -11.82 -24.12 10.44
N GLN A 130 -12.52 -24.75 11.38
CA GLN A 130 -13.15 -24.06 12.49
C GLN A 130 -12.12 -23.34 13.36
N SER A 131 -11.04 -24.00 13.76
CA SER A 131 -9.98 -23.42 14.58
C SER A 131 -9.34 -22.19 13.93
N TYR A 132 -9.04 -22.23 12.62
CA TYR A 132 -8.51 -21.07 11.92
C TYR A 132 -9.54 -19.96 11.73
N LEU A 133 -10.82 -20.30 11.50
CA LEU A 133 -11.89 -19.30 11.42
C LEU A 133 -12.09 -18.57 12.75
N GLU A 134 -11.98 -19.26 13.88
CA GLU A 134 -11.98 -18.67 15.23
C GLU A 134 -10.76 -17.74 15.41
N LYS A 135 -9.55 -18.23 15.08
CA LYS A 135 -8.30 -17.47 15.19
C LYS A 135 -8.30 -16.16 14.40
N PHE A 136 -8.99 -16.13 13.24
CA PHE A 136 -9.05 -14.95 12.35
C PHE A 136 -10.36 -14.15 12.47
N ASP A 137 -11.19 -14.43 13.48
CA ASP A 137 -12.51 -13.81 13.70
C ASP A 137 -13.44 -13.90 12.47
N MET A 138 -13.41 -15.07 11.80
CA MET A 138 -14.20 -15.35 10.60
C MET A 138 -15.32 -16.37 10.84
N LEU A 139 -15.44 -16.97 12.04
CA LEU A 139 -16.38 -18.06 12.29
C LEU A 139 -17.83 -17.68 12.05
N ARG A 140 -18.24 -16.47 12.44
CA ARG A 140 -19.60 -15.92 12.23
C ARG A 140 -19.99 -15.80 10.75
N PHE A 141 -19.01 -15.82 9.84
CA PHE A 141 -19.21 -15.73 8.38
C PHE A 141 -19.13 -17.08 7.68
N ARG A 142 -19.07 -18.18 8.44
CA ARG A 142 -18.87 -19.54 7.93
C ARG A 142 -19.78 -19.92 6.77
N ASP A 143 -21.05 -19.51 6.84
CA ASP A 143 -22.07 -19.86 5.85
C ASP A 143 -22.30 -18.76 4.80
N ARG A 144 -21.55 -17.62 4.89
CA ARG A 144 -21.62 -16.54 3.91
C ARG A 144 -20.90 -16.93 2.62
N LEU A 145 -21.47 -16.60 1.46
CA LEU A 145 -20.82 -16.79 0.16
C LEU A 145 -19.53 -15.96 0.08
N ALA A 146 -18.44 -16.56 -0.44
CA ALA A 146 -17.15 -15.91 -0.58
C ALA A 146 -17.21 -14.65 -1.46
N GLY A 147 -18.07 -14.63 -2.47
CA GLY A 147 -18.31 -13.46 -3.32
C GLY A 147 -18.82 -12.24 -2.56
N ARG A 148 -19.52 -12.44 -1.42
CA ARG A 148 -20.10 -11.39 -0.58
C ARG A 148 -19.18 -10.93 0.57
N LEU A 149 -17.96 -11.43 0.64
CA LEU A 149 -16.97 -11.00 1.61
C LEU A 149 -16.27 -9.71 1.17
N SER A 150 -15.83 -8.90 2.14
CA SER A 150 -14.94 -7.76 1.86
C SER A 150 -13.57 -8.23 1.34
N GLY A 151 -12.74 -7.32 0.81
CA GLY A 151 -11.39 -7.65 0.33
C GLY A 151 -10.53 -8.31 1.42
N GLY A 152 -10.48 -7.72 2.61
CA GLY A 152 -9.73 -8.27 3.74
C GLY A 152 -10.25 -9.64 4.20
N MET A 153 -11.58 -9.83 4.26
CA MET A 153 -12.18 -11.13 4.59
C MET A 153 -11.87 -12.19 3.54
N LYS A 154 -11.84 -11.83 2.25
CA LYS A 154 -11.43 -12.74 1.16
C LYS A 154 -9.99 -13.20 1.33
N GLN A 155 -9.09 -12.29 1.70
CA GLN A 155 -7.69 -12.64 1.97
C GLN A 155 -7.54 -13.52 3.21
N LYS A 156 -8.29 -13.24 4.30
CA LYS A 156 -8.33 -14.11 5.47
C LYS A 156 -8.84 -15.51 5.11
N LEU A 157 -9.90 -15.63 4.31
CA LEU A 157 -10.39 -16.93 3.83
C LEU A 157 -9.34 -17.67 2.99
N ALA A 158 -8.67 -16.97 2.07
CA ALA A 158 -7.60 -17.56 1.26
C ALA A 158 -6.43 -18.06 2.14
N LEU A 159 -6.09 -17.29 3.17
CA LEU A 159 -5.09 -17.70 4.17
C LEU A 159 -5.54 -18.97 4.94
N VAL A 160 -6.78 -19.02 5.43
CA VAL A 160 -7.33 -20.22 6.08
C VAL A 160 -7.24 -21.42 5.16
N CYS A 161 -7.66 -21.30 3.91
CA CYS A 161 -7.58 -22.37 2.92
C CYS A 161 -6.13 -22.85 2.67
N ALA A 162 -5.16 -21.93 2.69
CA ALA A 162 -3.74 -22.28 2.55
C ALA A 162 -3.16 -22.95 3.80
N LEU A 163 -3.74 -22.69 4.99
CA LEU A 163 -3.28 -23.21 6.28
C LEU A 163 -3.90 -24.56 6.66
N VAL A 164 -5.12 -24.87 6.21
CA VAL A 164 -5.82 -26.15 6.54
C VAL A 164 -4.98 -27.38 6.22
N PRO A 165 -4.13 -27.41 5.16
CA PRO A 165 -3.18 -28.51 4.93
C PRO A 165 -1.99 -28.58 5.90
N GLU A 166 -1.86 -27.63 6.84
CA GLU A 166 -0.71 -27.50 7.77
C GLU A 166 0.64 -27.50 7.02
N PRO A 167 0.86 -26.53 6.14
CA PRO A 167 2.10 -26.46 5.36
C PRO A 167 3.29 -26.12 6.27
N GLY A 168 4.48 -26.61 5.92
CA GLY A 168 5.72 -26.22 6.58
C GLY A 168 6.24 -24.86 6.11
N VAL A 169 5.80 -24.41 4.92
CA VAL A 169 6.15 -23.12 4.32
C VAL A 169 4.91 -22.47 3.70
N LEU A 170 4.72 -21.18 3.94
CA LEU A 170 3.65 -20.36 3.37
C LEU A 170 4.24 -19.31 2.43
N LEU A 171 3.77 -19.29 1.19
CA LEU A 171 4.16 -18.34 0.14
C LEU A 171 2.98 -17.41 -0.14
N LEU A 172 3.17 -16.12 0.00
CA LEU A 172 2.12 -15.09 -0.13
C LEU A 172 2.51 -14.07 -1.21
N ASP A 173 1.83 -14.08 -2.35
CA ASP A 173 2.11 -13.19 -3.47
C ASP A 173 1.14 -12.00 -3.41
N GLU A 174 1.62 -10.85 -2.97
CA GLU A 174 0.87 -9.60 -2.77
C GLU A 174 -0.42 -9.79 -1.94
N PRO A 175 -0.33 -10.34 -0.72
CA PRO A 175 -1.50 -10.83 0.01
C PRO A 175 -2.45 -9.72 0.46
N THR A 176 -2.03 -8.46 0.53
CA THR A 176 -2.84 -7.36 1.07
C THR A 176 -3.11 -6.25 0.06
N THR A 177 -2.84 -6.50 -1.24
CA THR A 177 -3.21 -5.56 -2.31
C THR A 177 -4.72 -5.33 -2.33
N GLY A 178 -5.15 -4.06 -2.24
CA GLY A 178 -6.57 -3.68 -2.16
C GLY A 178 -7.24 -3.94 -0.81
N VAL A 179 -6.47 -4.25 0.24
CA VAL A 179 -6.96 -4.42 1.61
C VAL A 179 -6.78 -3.12 2.39
N ASP A 180 -7.82 -2.70 3.12
CA ASP A 180 -7.78 -1.48 3.95
C ASP A 180 -6.79 -1.58 5.12
N PRO A 181 -6.36 -0.45 5.73
CA PRO A 181 -5.30 -0.44 6.75
C PRO A 181 -5.62 -1.29 7.99
N VAL A 182 -6.87 -1.33 8.45
CA VAL A 182 -7.27 -2.12 9.63
C VAL A 182 -7.16 -3.61 9.33
N SER A 183 -7.80 -4.05 8.24
CA SER A 183 -7.75 -5.45 7.79
C SER A 183 -6.33 -5.89 7.44
N ARG A 184 -5.49 -4.98 6.90
CA ARG A 184 -4.07 -5.23 6.61
C ARG A 184 -3.29 -5.48 7.89
N ARG A 185 -3.47 -4.64 8.92
CA ARG A 185 -2.82 -4.81 10.22
C ARG A 185 -3.21 -6.15 10.85
N GLU A 186 -4.51 -6.48 10.89
CA GLU A 186 -5.00 -7.75 11.42
C GLU A 186 -4.40 -8.96 10.67
N PHE A 187 -4.24 -8.84 9.35
CA PHE A 187 -3.63 -9.89 8.52
C PHE A 187 -2.14 -10.08 8.88
N TRP A 188 -1.38 -9.00 9.01
CA TRP A 188 0.04 -9.06 9.38
C TRP A 188 0.26 -9.54 10.82
N ASP A 189 -0.60 -9.13 11.76
CA ASP A 189 -0.59 -9.67 13.14
C ASP A 189 -0.82 -11.19 13.14
N ALA A 190 -1.73 -11.68 12.29
CA ALA A 190 -1.95 -13.12 12.13
C ALA A 190 -0.72 -13.84 11.57
N LEU A 191 -0.02 -13.25 10.58
CA LEU A 191 1.22 -13.82 10.04
C LEU A 191 2.33 -13.86 11.08
N ALA A 192 2.51 -12.80 11.87
CA ALA A 192 3.50 -12.74 12.94
C ALA A 192 3.26 -13.84 13.98
N HIS A 193 1.99 -14.06 14.36
CA HIS A 193 1.62 -15.13 15.27
C HIS A 193 1.91 -16.53 14.72
N LEU A 194 1.60 -16.79 13.45
CA LEU A 194 1.91 -18.04 12.78
C LEU A 194 3.43 -18.29 12.67
N ALA A 195 4.21 -17.24 12.41
CA ALA A 195 5.66 -17.34 12.38
C ALA A 195 6.25 -17.66 13.75
N ALA A 196 5.73 -17.05 14.83
CA ALA A 196 6.10 -17.36 16.20
C ALA A 196 5.77 -18.81 16.60
N GLU A 197 4.71 -19.41 16.01
CA GLU A 197 4.39 -20.83 16.14
C GLU A 197 5.32 -21.75 15.31
N GLY A 198 6.25 -21.18 14.54
CA GLY A 198 7.27 -21.91 13.77
C GLY A 198 6.97 -22.06 12.27
N LEU A 199 5.88 -21.49 11.76
CA LEU A 199 5.59 -21.47 10.31
C LEU A 199 6.56 -20.54 9.60
N THR A 200 7.23 -21.03 8.55
CA THR A 200 8.07 -20.19 7.70
C THR A 200 7.21 -19.50 6.65
N ILE A 201 7.34 -18.17 6.54
CA ILE A 201 6.50 -17.35 5.66
C ILE A 201 7.38 -16.54 4.72
N VAL A 202 7.06 -16.58 3.42
CA VAL A 202 7.70 -15.71 2.42
C VAL A 202 6.61 -14.84 1.79
N VAL A 203 6.84 -13.54 1.77
CA VAL A 203 5.89 -12.55 1.24
C VAL A 203 6.53 -11.84 0.06
N ALA A 204 5.86 -11.82 -1.10
CA ALA A 204 6.20 -10.91 -2.19
C ALA A 204 5.29 -9.70 -2.12
N THR A 205 5.83 -8.48 -2.11
CA THR A 205 5.05 -7.25 -2.09
C THR A 205 5.80 -6.10 -2.77
N PRO A 206 5.09 -5.16 -3.43
CA PRO A 206 5.67 -3.91 -3.87
C PRO A 206 5.63 -2.81 -2.78
N TYR A 207 5.07 -3.10 -1.60
CA TYR A 207 4.83 -2.13 -0.53
C TYR A 207 5.94 -2.18 0.52
N PHE A 208 6.56 -1.03 0.81
CA PHE A 208 7.68 -0.95 1.75
C PHE A 208 7.23 -0.92 3.22
N ASP A 209 6.04 -0.43 3.51
CA ASP A 209 5.41 -0.51 4.83
C ASP A 209 5.21 -1.98 5.28
N GLU A 210 4.90 -2.87 4.34
CA GLU A 210 4.83 -4.31 4.60
C GLU A 210 6.21 -4.93 4.82
N ALA A 211 7.23 -4.44 4.09
CA ALA A 211 8.60 -4.88 4.26
C ALA A 211 9.14 -4.61 5.67
N GLU A 212 8.72 -3.52 6.31
CA GLU A 212 9.07 -3.19 7.71
C GLU A 212 8.56 -4.23 8.72
N ARG A 213 7.58 -5.06 8.34
CA ARG A 213 7.02 -6.14 9.16
C ARG A 213 7.73 -7.47 8.98
N CYS A 214 8.68 -7.57 8.05
CA CYS A 214 9.47 -8.76 7.80
C CYS A 214 10.72 -8.81 8.69
N HIS A 215 11.19 -10.01 9.04
CA HIS A 215 12.45 -10.17 9.77
C HIS A 215 13.65 -9.83 8.89
N ARG A 216 13.67 -10.32 7.66
CA ARG A 216 14.65 -9.98 6.62
C ARG A 216 13.95 -9.69 5.29
N VAL A 217 14.59 -8.86 4.49
CA VAL A 217 14.08 -8.40 3.22
C VAL A 217 15.14 -8.57 2.14
N ALA A 218 14.74 -9.13 1.00
CA ALA A 218 15.52 -9.13 -0.24
C ALA A 218 14.94 -8.06 -1.18
N LEU A 219 15.72 -7.04 -1.52
CA LEU A 219 15.37 -6.04 -2.50
C LEU A 219 15.64 -6.59 -3.90
N MET A 220 14.56 -6.82 -4.66
CA MET A 220 14.63 -7.40 -6.00
C MET A 220 14.31 -6.35 -7.06
N HIS A 221 15.18 -6.27 -8.09
CA HIS A 221 14.97 -5.38 -9.23
C HIS A 221 15.49 -6.03 -10.52
N ALA A 222 14.72 -5.89 -11.62
CA ALA A 222 15.07 -6.39 -12.95
C ALA A 222 15.60 -7.84 -12.96
N GLY A 223 14.94 -8.73 -12.20
CA GLY A 223 15.29 -10.15 -12.11
C GLY A 223 16.47 -10.50 -11.20
N THR A 224 17.08 -9.54 -10.51
CA THR A 224 18.22 -9.75 -9.61
C THR A 224 17.91 -9.30 -8.18
N ILE A 225 18.53 -9.92 -7.19
CA ILE A 225 18.54 -9.45 -5.81
C ILE A 225 19.71 -8.49 -5.63
N ARG A 226 19.42 -7.29 -5.12
CA ARG A 226 20.39 -6.22 -4.89
C ARG A 226 21.01 -6.29 -3.50
N GLN A 227 20.17 -6.53 -2.50
CA GLN A 227 20.59 -6.59 -1.10
C GLN A 227 19.64 -7.46 -0.30
N ILE A 228 20.16 -8.17 0.72
CA ILE A 228 19.39 -8.93 1.69
C ILE A 228 19.85 -8.50 3.09
N ALA A 229 18.95 -7.98 3.90
CA ALA A 229 19.26 -7.60 5.27
C ALA A 229 17.95 -7.40 6.09
N THR A 230 18.06 -7.08 7.38
CA THR A 230 16.92 -6.60 8.16
C THR A 230 16.49 -5.20 7.67
N PRO A 231 15.22 -4.79 7.88
CA PRO A 231 14.77 -3.43 7.54
C PRO A 231 15.69 -2.34 8.11
N GLU A 232 16.11 -2.47 9.35
CA GLU A 232 17.01 -1.53 10.00
C GLU A 232 18.40 -1.45 9.32
N GLN A 233 18.99 -2.62 9.04
CA GLN A 233 20.29 -2.66 8.34
C GLN A 233 20.21 -2.03 6.96
N LEU A 234 19.08 -2.24 6.23
CA LEU A 234 18.85 -1.61 4.93
C LEU A 234 18.82 -0.09 5.04
N ARG A 235 18.07 0.47 5.99
CA ARG A 235 18.00 1.92 6.22
C ARG A 235 19.37 2.49 6.56
N ASN A 236 20.09 1.85 7.49
CA ASN A 236 21.42 2.28 7.92
C ASN A 236 22.47 2.17 6.81
N SER A 237 22.29 1.26 5.84
CA SER A 237 23.23 1.06 4.72
C SER A 237 23.35 2.27 3.79
N LEU A 238 22.36 3.17 3.78
CA LEU A 238 22.42 4.41 3.00
C LEU A 238 23.47 5.40 3.51
N GLY A 239 23.73 5.42 4.82
CA GLY A 239 24.55 6.47 5.44
C GLY A 239 23.94 7.87 5.27
N LEU A 240 22.61 7.94 5.13
CA LEU A 240 21.84 9.17 4.95
C LEU A 240 20.89 9.36 6.12
N VAL A 241 20.51 10.62 6.34
CA VAL A 241 19.50 11.05 7.31
C VAL A 241 18.39 11.76 6.55
N ARG A 242 17.14 11.59 6.95
CA ARG A 242 16.00 12.29 6.40
C ARG A 242 15.75 13.57 7.18
N LEU A 243 15.63 14.70 6.47
CA LEU A 243 15.16 15.96 7.00
C LEU A 243 13.76 16.22 6.48
N GLU A 244 12.83 16.45 7.38
CA GLU A 244 11.47 16.90 7.07
C GLU A 244 11.43 18.43 7.16
N LEU A 245 11.16 19.09 6.04
CA LEU A 245 11.14 20.54 5.89
C LEU A 245 9.71 21.03 5.73
N PHE A 246 9.19 21.77 6.70
CA PHE A 246 7.83 22.33 6.67
C PHE A 246 7.89 23.80 6.26
N THR A 247 7.28 24.14 5.14
CA THR A 247 7.20 25.51 4.59
C THR A 247 5.88 25.72 3.87
N PRO A 248 5.29 26.92 3.89
CA PRO A 248 4.10 27.23 3.10
C PRO A 248 4.38 27.29 1.58
N GLN A 249 5.64 27.46 1.18
CA GLN A 249 6.08 27.64 -0.22
C GLN A 249 6.74 26.34 -0.74
N LEU A 250 5.99 25.21 -0.66
CA LEU A 250 6.53 23.87 -0.98
C LEU A 250 7.04 23.75 -2.42
N ALA A 251 6.28 24.26 -3.40
CA ALA A 251 6.62 24.11 -4.82
C ALA A 251 7.90 24.87 -5.20
N GLU A 252 8.02 26.12 -4.76
CA GLU A 252 9.18 26.97 -4.99
C GLU A 252 10.43 26.40 -4.29
N THR A 253 10.24 25.94 -3.06
CA THR A 253 11.33 25.34 -2.28
C THR A 253 11.77 24.00 -2.90
N GLU A 254 10.84 23.15 -3.35
CA GLU A 254 11.15 21.90 -4.07
C GLU A 254 11.98 22.17 -5.32
N LEU A 255 11.56 23.14 -6.15
CA LEU A 255 12.26 23.49 -7.38
C LEU A 255 13.69 23.93 -7.08
N MET A 256 13.86 24.88 -6.16
CA MET A 256 15.16 25.42 -5.76
C MET A 256 16.10 24.34 -5.20
N LEU A 257 15.60 23.43 -4.36
CA LEU A 257 16.40 22.36 -3.78
C LEU A 257 16.71 21.25 -4.77
N SER A 258 15.80 20.95 -5.70
CA SER A 258 15.96 19.90 -6.71
C SER A 258 17.03 20.26 -7.75
N GLU A 259 17.20 21.54 -8.10
CA GLU A 259 18.29 22.00 -8.99
C GLU A 259 19.68 21.72 -8.41
N HIS A 260 19.78 21.53 -7.12
CA HIS A 260 21.02 21.28 -6.40
C HIS A 260 21.08 19.85 -5.82
N ALA A 261 20.10 19.00 -6.11
CA ALA A 261 20.14 17.60 -5.72
C ALA A 261 21.28 16.90 -6.47
N GLY A 262 22.16 16.25 -5.73
CA GLY A 262 23.36 15.59 -6.30
C GLY A 262 24.68 16.32 -6.09
N ASP A 263 24.70 17.57 -5.63
CA ASP A 263 25.93 18.35 -5.32
C ASP A 263 26.74 17.81 -4.12
N GLY A 264 26.33 16.66 -3.58
CA GLY A 264 27.02 15.96 -2.50
C GLY A 264 26.44 16.21 -1.09
N SER A 265 25.67 17.28 -0.86
CA SER A 265 25.01 17.59 0.43
C SER A 265 23.60 17.02 0.50
N ILE A 266 22.81 17.15 -0.57
CA ILE A 266 21.43 16.65 -0.69
C ILE A 266 21.41 15.53 -1.74
N ALA A 267 21.03 14.33 -1.32
CA ALA A 267 21.00 13.14 -2.18
C ALA A 267 19.64 12.96 -2.89
N ASP A 268 18.56 13.40 -2.27
CA ASP A 268 17.19 13.31 -2.83
C ASP A 268 16.30 14.39 -2.21
N VAL A 269 15.33 14.85 -3.00
CA VAL A 269 14.26 15.76 -2.59
C VAL A 269 12.94 15.12 -2.99
N GLN A 270 12.00 15.01 -2.06
CA GLN A 270 10.67 14.48 -2.31
C GLN A 270 9.63 15.36 -1.65
N ARG A 271 8.61 15.78 -2.42
CA ARG A 271 7.48 16.55 -1.91
C ARG A 271 6.42 15.61 -1.34
N PHE A 272 5.89 16.00 -0.19
CA PHE A 272 4.68 15.48 0.43
C PHE A 272 3.63 16.61 0.53
N GLY A 273 2.43 16.31 0.96
CA GLY A 273 1.32 17.27 0.98
C GLY A 273 1.55 18.51 1.83
N ASP A 274 2.31 18.39 2.91
CA ASP A 274 2.57 19.47 3.88
C ASP A 274 4.06 19.69 4.18
N ARG A 275 4.97 18.96 3.49
CA ARG A 275 6.43 19.06 3.73
C ARG A 275 7.25 18.61 2.52
N LEU A 276 8.55 18.87 2.58
CA LEU A 276 9.58 18.25 1.74
C LEU A 276 10.43 17.31 2.57
N ASP A 277 10.68 16.10 2.10
CA ASP A 277 11.64 15.17 2.67
C ASP A 277 12.95 15.26 1.89
N LEU A 278 14.05 15.55 2.60
CA LEU A 278 15.39 15.65 2.05
C LEU A 278 16.24 14.50 2.59
N LEU A 279 16.95 13.80 1.72
CA LEU A 279 17.94 12.81 2.13
C LEU A 279 19.33 13.46 2.10
N VAL A 280 20.01 13.50 3.22
CA VAL A 280 21.26 14.22 3.41
C VAL A 280 22.32 13.37 4.13
N LYS A 281 23.59 13.60 3.84
CA LYS A 281 24.71 12.91 4.54
C LYS A 281 25.03 13.54 5.89
N ARG A 282 24.98 14.87 5.96
CA ARG A 282 25.36 15.66 7.13
C ARG A 282 24.21 16.58 7.50
N PRO A 283 23.35 16.19 8.47
CA PRO A 283 22.11 16.91 8.74
C PRO A 283 22.32 18.36 9.15
N GLU A 284 23.30 18.65 10.00
CA GLU A 284 23.54 20.02 10.50
C GLU A 284 24.07 20.96 9.39
N GLU A 285 24.96 20.47 8.53
CA GLU A 285 25.45 21.21 7.38
C GLU A 285 24.32 21.45 6.35
N ALA A 286 23.50 20.43 6.11
CA ALA A 286 22.36 20.54 5.18
C ALA A 286 21.31 21.54 5.69
N LYS A 287 21.01 21.60 6.99
CA LYS A 287 20.09 22.59 7.56
C LYS A 287 20.57 24.02 7.30
N LEU A 288 21.88 24.29 7.46
CA LEU A 288 22.46 25.61 7.17
C LEU A 288 22.36 25.95 5.69
N ILE A 289 22.73 25.01 4.79
CA ILE A 289 22.63 25.20 3.34
C ILE A 289 21.18 25.49 2.91
N VAL A 290 20.22 24.74 3.44
CA VAL A 290 18.79 24.95 3.15
C VAL A 290 18.36 26.35 3.60
N ALA A 291 18.70 26.75 4.84
CA ALA A 291 18.33 28.07 5.37
C ALA A 291 18.94 29.22 4.54
N GLU A 292 20.23 29.12 4.18
CA GLU A 292 20.91 30.12 3.34
C GLU A 292 20.27 30.24 1.95
N ARG A 293 19.97 29.10 1.33
CA ARG A 293 19.34 29.09 -0.01
C ARG A 293 17.92 29.63 -0.01
N MET A 294 17.13 29.28 1.00
CA MET A 294 15.77 29.82 1.17
C MET A 294 15.82 31.34 1.36
N ALA A 295 16.72 31.83 2.20
CA ALA A 295 16.90 33.28 2.39
C ALA A 295 17.35 33.98 1.10
N ALA A 296 18.29 33.40 0.35
CA ALA A 296 18.73 33.95 -0.94
C ALA A 296 17.63 33.97 -2.00
N ALA A 297 16.71 33.02 -1.98
CA ALA A 297 15.54 32.96 -2.87
C ALA A 297 14.36 33.83 -2.37
N GLY A 298 14.46 34.48 -1.21
CA GLY A 298 13.38 35.26 -0.62
C GLY A 298 12.22 34.43 -0.11
N LEU A 299 12.46 33.16 0.23
CA LEU A 299 11.47 32.25 0.79
C LEU A 299 11.46 32.34 2.33
N ASP A 300 10.29 32.06 2.91
CA ASP A 300 10.13 32.06 4.37
C ASP A 300 10.98 30.95 5.03
N SER A 301 11.42 31.21 6.26
CA SER A 301 12.13 30.20 7.06
C SER A 301 11.25 28.96 7.28
N ALA A 302 11.87 27.77 7.19
CA ALA A 302 11.19 26.50 7.35
C ALA A 302 11.48 25.88 8.74
N GLU A 303 10.50 25.17 9.28
CA GLU A 303 10.76 24.24 10.38
C GLU A 303 11.41 22.97 9.81
N VAL A 304 12.56 22.59 10.37
CA VAL A 304 13.30 21.40 9.92
C VAL A 304 13.37 20.38 11.04
N ARG A 305 12.88 19.17 10.76
CA ARG A 305 12.92 18.04 11.68
C ARG A 305 13.82 16.94 11.14
N THR A 306 14.46 16.20 12.01
CA THR A 306 15.34 15.09 11.63
C THR A 306 14.62 13.77 11.89
N ASP A 307 14.71 12.83 10.96
CA ASP A 307 14.12 11.50 11.05
C ASP A 307 14.98 10.46 10.31
N MET A 308 14.64 9.17 10.46
CA MET A 308 15.32 8.08 9.76
C MET A 308 14.80 7.92 8.32
N PRO A 309 15.65 7.48 7.36
CA PRO A 309 15.21 7.11 6.04
C PRO A 309 14.19 5.96 6.09
N THR A 310 13.26 5.93 5.14
CA THR A 310 12.35 4.80 4.92
C THR A 310 12.98 3.73 4.01
N LEU A 311 12.42 2.53 3.98
CA LEU A 311 12.85 1.50 3.00
C LEU A 311 12.60 1.93 1.55
N GLU A 312 11.57 2.75 1.30
CA GLU A 312 11.35 3.34 -0.03
C GLU A 312 12.51 4.26 -0.42
N ASN A 313 13.02 5.08 0.50
CA ASN A 313 14.21 5.90 0.27
C ASN A 313 15.43 5.02 -0.10
N VAL A 314 15.62 3.89 0.60
CA VAL A 314 16.69 2.92 0.29
C VAL A 314 16.56 2.43 -1.15
N PHE A 315 15.37 2.01 -1.53
CA PHE A 315 15.10 1.49 -2.87
C PHE A 315 15.35 2.54 -3.94
N VAL A 316 14.80 3.74 -3.79
CA VAL A 316 14.92 4.84 -4.77
C VAL A 316 16.36 5.28 -4.95
N VAL A 317 17.10 5.51 -3.85
CA VAL A 317 18.52 5.90 -3.92
C VAL A 317 19.37 4.80 -4.56
N THR A 318 19.08 3.54 -4.25
CA THR A 318 19.79 2.41 -4.85
C THR A 318 19.51 2.29 -6.35
N SER A 319 18.25 2.45 -6.77
CA SER A 319 17.86 2.42 -8.18
C SER A 319 18.49 3.57 -8.98
N ARG A 320 18.51 4.79 -8.44
CA ARG A 320 19.19 5.93 -9.09
C ARG A 320 20.68 5.71 -9.28
N LYS A 321 21.38 5.15 -8.29
CA LYS A 321 22.80 4.79 -8.43
C LYS A 321 23.07 3.81 -9.57
N LEU A 322 22.06 3.07 -10.01
CA LEU A 322 22.12 2.13 -11.12
C LEU A 322 21.70 2.74 -12.46
N GLY A 323 21.42 4.05 -12.49
CA GLY A 323 21.00 4.76 -13.70
C GLY A 323 19.51 4.55 -14.05
N GLU A 324 18.71 4.09 -13.11
CA GLU A 324 17.27 3.82 -13.28
C GLU A 324 16.46 5.04 -12.86
N GLU A 325 16.63 6.15 -13.57
CA GLU A 325 15.80 7.32 -13.34
C GLU A 325 14.53 7.25 -14.19
N ILE A 326 13.37 7.46 -13.56
CA ILE A 326 12.17 7.80 -14.31
C ILE A 326 12.33 9.28 -14.66
N HIS A 327 12.73 9.57 -15.89
CA HIS A 327 12.71 10.94 -16.38
C HIS A 327 11.27 11.42 -16.40
N ALA A 328 10.95 12.40 -15.56
CA ALA A 328 9.67 13.08 -15.59
C ALA A 328 9.58 13.83 -16.94
N VAL A 329 8.87 13.24 -17.90
CA VAL A 329 8.58 13.93 -19.16
C VAL A 329 7.57 15.03 -18.85
N PRO A 330 7.90 16.31 -19.07
CA PRO A 330 6.98 17.41 -18.79
C PRO A 330 5.66 17.22 -19.56
N PHE A 331 4.54 17.34 -18.87
CA PHE A 331 3.24 17.27 -19.53
C PHE A 331 3.06 18.47 -20.50
N PRO A 332 2.57 18.24 -21.73
CA PRO A 332 2.36 19.31 -22.69
C PRO A 332 1.14 20.15 -22.32
N HIS A 333 1.31 21.06 -21.37
CA HIS A 333 0.27 21.93 -20.88
C HIS A 333 -0.12 23.00 -21.90
N ARG A 334 -1.43 23.20 -22.11
CA ARG A 334 -2.03 24.28 -22.92
C ARG A 334 -2.96 25.17 -22.10
N ARG A 335 -3.40 24.68 -20.92
CA ARG A 335 -4.33 25.37 -20.03
C ARG A 335 -3.65 25.70 -18.71
N ASP A 336 -4.02 26.82 -18.15
CA ASP A 336 -3.58 27.31 -16.85
C ASP A 336 -4.82 27.69 -16.03
N HIS A 337 -4.92 27.13 -14.83
CA HIS A 337 -6.04 27.33 -13.92
C HIS A 337 -5.66 28.23 -12.72
N HIS A 338 -4.47 28.84 -12.68
CA HIS A 338 -4.00 29.67 -11.57
C HIS A 338 -4.98 30.78 -11.16
N ARG A 339 -5.73 31.33 -12.12
CA ARG A 339 -6.75 32.36 -11.82
C ARG A 339 -7.86 31.89 -10.91
N LEU A 340 -8.07 30.58 -10.78
CA LEU A 340 -9.08 29.96 -9.93
C LEU A 340 -8.53 29.57 -8.56
N HIS A 341 -7.20 29.64 -8.37
CA HIS A 341 -6.52 29.18 -7.16
C HIS A 341 -7.18 29.70 -5.87
N GLY A 342 -7.39 28.82 -4.90
CA GLY A 342 -8.01 29.13 -3.61
C GLY A 342 -9.54 29.23 -3.62
N GLN A 343 -10.19 29.35 -4.78
CA GLN A 343 -11.66 29.28 -4.88
C GLN A 343 -12.14 27.84 -4.67
N VAL A 344 -13.40 27.68 -4.22
CA VAL A 344 -13.99 26.35 -4.03
C VAL A 344 -14.28 25.72 -5.40
N ALA A 345 -13.63 24.60 -5.69
CA ALA A 345 -13.81 23.80 -6.89
C ALA A 345 -14.87 22.72 -6.72
N ILE A 346 -14.87 22.07 -5.56
CA ILE A 346 -15.82 21.02 -5.15
C ILE A 346 -16.38 21.43 -3.80
N GLY A 347 -17.68 21.50 -3.68
CA GLY A 347 -18.38 21.77 -2.42
C GLY A 347 -19.52 20.79 -2.22
N ALA A 348 -19.67 20.29 -1.02
CA ALA A 348 -20.82 19.49 -0.60
C ALA A 348 -21.24 19.88 0.82
N ARG A 349 -22.55 19.88 1.07
CA ARG A 349 -23.11 20.15 2.38
C ARG A 349 -24.24 19.15 2.67
N GLY A 350 -24.12 18.44 3.80
CA GLY A 350 -25.08 17.43 4.24
C GLY A 350 -25.24 16.27 3.27
N LEU A 351 -24.20 15.93 2.50
CA LEU A 351 -24.25 14.94 1.43
C LEU A 351 -24.59 13.57 2.02
N THR A 352 -25.68 12.98 1.55
CA THR A 352 -26.20 11.69 2.06
C THR A 352 -26.57 10.79 0.89
N LYS A 353 -26.23 9.49 1.00
CA LYS A 353 -26.67 8.47 0.03
C LYS A 353 -27.22 7.25 0.73
N GLU A 354 -28.46 6.94 0.41
CA GLU A 354 -29.16 5.76 0.90
C GLU A 354 -29.42 4.78 -0.26
N PHE A 355 -29.25 3.49 0.00
CA PHE A 355 -29.58 2.39 -0.89
C PHE A 355 -30.55 1.44 -0.16
N GLY A 356 -31.86 1.56 -0.43
CA GLY A 356 -32.86 0.83 0.34
C GLY A 356 -32.82 1.23 1.83
N GLY A 357 -32.57 0.29 2.72
CA GLY A 357 -32.44 0.53 4.16
C GLY A 357 -31.01 0.84 4.65
N PHE A 358 -30.03 0.86 3.75
CA PHE A 358 -28.62 1.09 4.09
C PHE A 358 -28.16 2.49 3.70
N SER A 359 -27.55 3.21 4.63
CA SER A 359 -26.99 4.55 4.40
C SER A 359 -25.47 4.44 4.18
N ALA A 360 -25.04 4.53 2.92
CA ALA A 360 -23.64 4.43 2.52
C ALA A 360 -22.84 5.71 2.80
N VAL A 361 -23.49 6.87 2.81
CA VAL A 361 -22.90 8.18 3.13
C VAL A 361 -23.88 8.97 3.97
N ARG A 362 -23.41 9.59 5.07
CA ARG A 362 -24.22 10.26 6.09
C ARG A 362 -23.68 11.66 6.35
N HIS A 363 -24.44 12.68 5.94
CA HIS A 363 -24.19 14.09 6.26
C HIS A 363 -22.74 14.56 6.03
N VAL A 364 -22.13 14.19 4.91
CA VAL A 364 -20.74 14.58 4.60
C VAL A 364 -20.72 16.03 4.11
N ASP A 365 -19.93 16.85 4.80
CA ASP A 365 -19.57 18.21 4.40
C ASP A 365 -18.11 18.20 3.92
N VAL A 366 -17.86 18.70 2.70
CA VAL A 366 -16.50 18.80 2.17
C VAL A 366 -16.37 20.01 1.25
N GLN A 367 -15.22 20.68 1.33
CA GLN A 367 -14.86 21.77 0.44
C GLN A 367 -13.44 21.55 -0.04
N ILE A 368 -13.22 21.51 -1.36
CA ILE A 368 -11.91 21.37 -1.98
C ILE A 368 -11.67 22.58 -2.86
N ARG A 369 -10.50 23.19 -2.74
CA ARG A 369 -10.15 24.40 -3.45
C ARG A 369 -9.35 24.10 -4.71
N TYR A 370 -9.40 24.98 -5.68
CA TYR A 370 -8.48 24.93 -6.81
C TYR A 370 -7.03 25.09 -6.32
N GLY A 371 -6.14 24.23 -6.81
CA GLY A 371 -4.76 24.13 -6.37
C GLY A 371 -4.55 23.22 -5.16
N GLU A 372 -5.59 22.54 -4.67
CA GLU A 372 -5.54 21.66 -3.51
C GLU A 372 -5.61 20.18 -3.93
N ILE A 373 -4.80 19.35 -3.29
CA ILE A 373 -4.90 17.89 -3.33
C ILE A 373 -5.56 17.43 -2.03
N TYR A 374 -6.77 16.91 -2.14
CA TYR A 374 -7.56 16.41 -1.01
C TYR A 374 -7.63 14.89 -1.04
N GLY A 375 -7.17 14.25 0.03
CA GLY A 375 -7.23 12.81 0.20
C GLY A 375 -8.46 12.37 0.98
N LEU A 376 -9.28 11.47 0.45
CA LEU A 376 -10.38 10.83 1.17
C LEU A 376 -9.95 9.43 1.60
N LEU A 377 -9.61 9.28 2.87
CA LEU A 377 -9.09 8.06 3.47
C LEU A 377 -10.19 7.32 4.25
N GLY A 378 -10.16 6.00 4.27
CA GLY A 378 -11.11 5.19 5.03
C GLY A 378 -10.99 3.70 4.72
N ALA A 379 -11.57 2.86 5.57
CA ALA A 379 -11.66 1.42 5.34
C ALA A 379 -12.49 1.09 4.08
N ASN A 380 -12.39 -0.15 3.62
CA ASN A 380 -13.27 -0.64 2.56
C ASN A 380 -14.72 -0.65 3.07
N GLY A 381 -15.66 -0.13 2.26
CA GLY A 381 -17.04 0.04 2.69
C GLY A 381 -17.34 1.36 3.40
N ALA A 382 -16.34 2.16 3.79
CA ALA A 382 -16.57 3.44 4.50
C ALA A 382 -17.33 4.51 3.69
N GLY A 383 -17.64 4.27 2.41
CA GLY A 383 -18.42 5.18 1.57
C GLY A 383 -17.59 6.04 0.59
N LYS A 384 -16.26 5.89 0.53
CA LYS A 384 -15.35 6.70 -0.32
C LYS A 384 -15.76 6.73 -1.79
N THR A 385 -15.87 5.56 -2.43
CA THR A 385 -16.26 5.46 -3.85
C THR A 385 -17.67 5.98 -4.09
N THR A 386 -18.59 5.84 -3.13
CA THR A 386 -19.93 6.42 -3.22
C THR A 386 -19.87 7.94 -3.18
N THR A 387 -19.08 8.50 -2.26
CA THR A 387 -18.87 9.95 -2.13
C THR A 387 -18.26 10.54 -3.38
N ILE A 388 -17.16 9.95 -3.91
CA ILE A 388 -16.52 10.45 -5.14
C ILE A 388 -17.46 10.39 -6.34
N LYS A 389 -18.29 9.32 -6.48
CA LYS A 389 -19.29 9.22 -7.55
C LYS A 389 -20.39 10.25 -7.46
N MET A 390 -20.79 10.66 -6.24
CA MET A 390 -21.71 11.77 -6.06
C MET A 390 -21.04 13.09 -6.45
N LEU A 391 -19.85 13.37 -5.91
CA LEU A 391 -19.12 14.63 -6.14
C LEU A 391 -18.78 14.85 -7.61
N CYS A 392 -18.50 13.79 -8.39
CA CYS A 392 -18.26 13.91 -9.84
C CYS A 392 -19.55 13.86 -10.70
N GLY A 393 -20.75 13.84 -10.08
CA GLY A 393 -22.03 13.84 -10.78
C GLY A 393 -22.46 12.52 -11.43
N LEU A 394 -21.74 11.42 -11.16
CA LEU A 394 -22.10 10.08 -11.67
C LEU A 394 -23.23 9.42 -10.89
N LEU A 395 -23.39 9.78 -9.61
CA LEU A 395 -24.42 9.28 -8.71
C LEU A 395 -25.17 10.45 -8.09
N GLU A 396 -26.50 10.42 -8.11
CA GLU A 396 -27.31 11.44 -7.45
C GLU A 396 -27.34 11.19 -5.94
N PRO A 397 -27.14 12.23 -5.10
CA PRO A 397 -27.31 12.12 -3.67
C PRO A 397 -28.79 11.88 -3.32
N SER A 398 -29.04 11.24 -2.18
CA SER A 398 -30.40 11.13 -1.63
C SER A 398 -30.82 12.43 -0.94
N ARG A 399 -29.86 13.13 -0.32
CA ARG A 399 -30.02 14.46 0.33
C ARG A 399 -28.71 15.23 0.28
N GLY A 400 -28.81 16.54 0.52
CA GLY A 400 -27.67 17.46 0.55
C GLY A 400 -27.51 18.23 -0.75
N GLU A 401 -26.60 19.19 -0.72
CA GLU A 401 -26.31 20.10 -1.82
C GLU A 401 -24.88 19.91 -2.30
N MET A 402 -24.65 20.11 -3.59
CA MET A 402 -23.32 20.03 -4.19
C MET A 402 -23.07 21.21 -5.13
N ALA A 403 -21.80 21.62 -5.19
CA ALA A 403 -21.28 22.50 -6.22
C ALA A 403 -20.01 21.88 -6.82
N LEU A 404 -19.89 21.96 -8.15
CA LEU A 404 -18.78 21.35 -8.89
C LEU A 404 -18.33 22.28 -10.02
N ALA A 405 -17.04 22.62 -10.06
CA ALA A 405 -16.45 23.53 -11.04
C ALA A 405 -17.24 24.85 -11.20
N GLY A 406 -17.70 25.43 -10.07
CA GLY A 406 -18.46 26.67 -10.01
C GLY A 406 -19.94 26.55 -10.39
N GLN A 407 -20.48 25.34 -10.53
CA GLN A 407 -21.91 25.11 -10.84
C GLN A 407 -22.59 24.34 -9.71
N ALA A 408 -23.80 24.77 -9.33
CA ALA A 408 -24.62 24.13 -8.29
C ALA A 408 -25.62 23.11 -8.87
N GLY A 409 -25.51 22.74 -10.14
CA GLY A 409 -26.38 21.75 -10.80
C GLY A 409 -25.91 21.49 -12.23
N GLY A 410 -26.63 20.59 -12.94
CA GLY A 410 -26.30 20.25 -14.33
C GLY A 410 -24.98 19.49 -14.51
N PHE A 411 -24.56 18.73 -13.49
CA PHE A 411 -23.26 18.05 -13.46
C PHE A 411 -23.03 17.05 -14.59
N ARG A 412 -24.10 16.62 -15.30
CA ARG A 412 -24.05 15.77 -16.48
C ARG A 412 -23.92 16.53 -17.79
N SER A 413 -23.86 17.86 -17.76
CA SER A 413 -23.67 18.67 -18.96
C SER A 413 -22.31 18.41 -19.61
N ARG A 414 -22.22 18.63 -20.93
CA ARG A 414 -20.96 18.49 -21.68
C ARG A 414 -19.89 19.44 -21.14
N GLU A 415 -20.28 20.63 -20.75
CA GLU A 415 -19.39 21.68 -20.23
C GLU A 415 -18.72 21.25 -18.91
N VAL A 416 -19.49 20.68 -17.98
CA VAL A 416 -18.94 20.17 -16.72
C VAL A 416 -18.04 18.98 -16.97
N ARG A 417 -18.44 18.02 -17.83
CA ARG A 417 -17.62 16.85 -18.17
C ARG A 417 -16.27 17.20 -18.78
N GLN A 418 -16.19 18.29 -19.55
CA GLN A 418 -14.92 18.78 -20.13
C GLN A 418 -13.99 19.46 -19.11
N ARG A 419 -14.51 19.80 -17.92
CA ARG A 419 -13.73 20.36 -16.82
C ARG A 419 -13.27 19.32 -15.82
N ILE A 420 -13.79 18.08 -15.93
CA ILE A 420 -13.56 17.00 -14.98
C ILE A 420 -12.76 15.88 -15.63
N GLY A 421 -11.69 15.44 -14.96
CA GLY A 421 -11.05 14.16 -15.20
C GLY A 421 -11.50 13.15 -14.14
N TYR A 422 -11.78 11.93 -14.55
CA TYR A 422 -12.15 10.85 -13.61
C TYR A 422 -11.39 9.57 -13.93
N MET A 423 -10.70 9.05 -12.94
CA MET A 423 -10.07 7.74 -12.97
C MET A 423 -10.74 6.85 -11.93
N SER A 424 -11.40 5.77 -12.38
CA SER A 424 -12.09 4.84 -11.50
C SER A 424 -11.16 3.74 -10.97
N GLN A 425 -11.49 3.16 -9.82
CA GLN A 425 -10.76 2.06 -9.19
C GLN A 425 -10.60 0.83 -10.12
N LYS A 426 -11.67 0.47 -10.85
CA LYS A 426 -11.58 -0.53 -11.92
C LYS A 426 -11.17 0.18 -13.21
N PHE A 427 -10.29 -0.44 -13.98
CA PHE A 427 -9.82 0.14 -15.24
C PHE A 427 -11.00 0.57 -16.13
N SER A 428 -11.01 1.85 -16.50
CA SER A 428 -11.98 2.40 -17.45
C SER A 428 -11.59 2.15 -18.91
N LEU A 429 -10.41 1.56 -19.13
CA LEU A 429 -9.90 1.22 -20.46
C LEU A 429 -10.63 -0.01 -21.04
N TYR A 430 -10.79 0.00 -22.34
CA TYR A 430 -11.37 -1.13 -23.09
C TYR A 430 -10.28 -2.15 -23.36
N ASP A 431 -10.39 -3.32 -22.77
CA ASP A 431 -9.40 -4.41 -22.89
C ASP A 431 -9.26 -4.95 -24.32
N ASP A 432 -10.34 -4.86 -25.10
CA ASP A 432 -10.43 -5.29 -26.51
C ASP A 432 -9.89 -4.26 -27.51
N LEU A 433 -9.46 -3.09 -27.03
CA LEU A 433 -8.84 -2.06 -27.85
C LEU A 433 -7.33 -2.02 -27.60
N THR A 434 -6.59 -1.60 -28.63
CA THR A 434 -5.18 -1.25 -28.49
C THR A 434 -5.01 0.00 -27.61
N ILE A 435 -3.79 0.25 -27.16
CA ILE A 435 -3.47 1.45 -26.39
C ILE A 435 -3.81 2.71 -27.20
N ALA A 436 -3.42 2.74 -28.48
CA ALA A 436 -3.69 3.90 -29.35
C ALA A 436 -5.20 4.13 -29.53
N GLU A 437 -5.99 3.08 -29.76
CA GLU A 437 -7.45 3.19 -29.94
C GLU A 437 -8.13 3.67 -28.65
N ASN A 438 -7.70 3.19 -27.46
CA ASN A 438 -8.18 3.72 -26.20
C ASN A 438 -7.89 5.22 -26.05
N LEU A 439 -6.65 5.65 -26.32
CA LEU A 439 -6.26 7.06 -26.22
C LEU A 439 -7.01 7.94 -27.21
N ASP A 440 -7.23 7.48 -28.45
CA ASP A 440 -8.02 8.23 -29.45
C ASP A 440 -9.49 8.34 -29.02
N PHE A 441 -10.07 7.24 -28.51
CA PHE A 441 -11.42 7.23 -27.97
C PHE A 441 -11.58 8.26 -26.86
N PHE A 442 -10.73 8.24 -25.82
CA PHE A 442 -10.84 9.18 -24.71
C PHE A 442 -10.55 10.61 -25.14
N SER A 443 -9.59 10.83 -26.06
CA SER A 443 -9.34 12.16 -26.62
C SER A 443 -10.56 12.75 -27.28
N SER A 444 -11.34 11.91 -27.97
CA SER A 444 -12.58 12.31 -28.64
C SER A 444 -13.70 12.59 -27.64
N VAL A 445 -13.88 11.72 -26.63
CA VAL A 445 -14.89 11.88 -25.56
C VAL A 445 -14.67 13.17 -24.78
N TYR A 446 -13.43 13.47 -24.41
CA TYR A 446 -13.08 14.67 -23.66
C TYR A 446 -12.92 15.93 -24.54
N GLY A 447 -13.03 15.80 -25.87
CA GLY A 447 -12.98 16.92 -26.80
C GLY A 447 -11.59 17.55 -26.91
N VAL A 448 -10.54 16.74 -26.84
CA VAL A 448 -9.16 17.20 -27.08
C VAL A 448 -9.03 17.66 -28.53
N PRO A 449 -8.54 18.89 -28.81
CA PRO A 449 -8.34 19.38 -30.17
C PRO A 449 -7.47 18.43 -31.01
N HIS A 450 -7.84 18.20 -32.26
CA HIS A 450 -7.14 17.23 -33.12
C HIS A 450 -5.63 17.54 -33.24
N GLN A 451 -5.26 18.83 -33.29
CA GLN A 451 -3.87 19.27 -33.36
C GLN A 451 -3.03 18.89 -32.13
N ASP A 452 -3.64 18.78 -30.94
CA ASP A 452 -2.94 18.52 -29.68
C ASP A 452 -2.85 17.01 -29.36
N ARG A 453 -3.73 16.18 -29.98
CA ARG A 453 -3.80 14.73 -29.70
C ARG A 453 -2.48 13.98 -29.89
N PRO A 454 -1.74 14.17 -31.01
CA PRO A 454 -0.50 13.40 -31.22
C PRO A 454 0.57 13.68 -30.17
N GLU A 455 0.68 14.91 -29.68
CA GLU A 455 1.63 15.28 -28.64
C GLU A 455 1.26 14.67 -27.30
N LYS A 456 -0.02 14.78 -26.92
CA LYS A 456 -0.54 14.22 -25.66
C LYS A 456 -0.49 12.69 -25.64
N MET A 457 -0.83 12.04 -26.74
CA MET A 457 -0.72 10.58 -26.85
C MET A 457 0.75 10.10 -26.74
N ARG A 458 1.69 10.77 -27.38
CA ARG A 458 3.13 10.46 -27.22
C ARG A 458 3.57 10.64 -25.78
N TRP A 459 3.14 11.73 -25.14
CA TRP A 459 3.45 11.94 -23.73
C TRP A 459 2.93 10.80 -22.84
N ILE A 460 1.66 10.37 -23.04
CA ILE A 460 1.06 9.28 -22.26
C ILE A 460 1.83 7.98 -22.46
N LEU A 461 2.23 7.66 -23.70
CA LEU A 461 3.03 6.48 -24.01
C LEU A 461 4.38 6.52 -23.29
N SER A 462 5.07 7.65 -23.34
CA SER A 462 6.35 7.84 -22.66
C SER A 462 6.22 7.79 -21.13
N PHE A 463 5.23 8.52 -20.57
CA PHE A 463 4.91 8.46 -19.13
C PHE A 463 4.58 7.05 -18.63
N SER A 464 3.91 6.26 -19.49
CA SER A 464 3.55 4.88 -19.17
C SER A 464 4.67 3.88 -19.40
N GLY A 465 5.81 4.28 -20.01
CA GLY A 465 6.88 3.36 -20.42
C GLY A 465 6.46 2.43 -21.56
N LEU A 466 5.58 2.89 -22.44
CA LEU A 466 4.98 2.12 -23.53
C LEU A 466 5.35 2.67 -24.92
N ASP A 467 6.46 3.41 -25.01
CA ASP A 467 6.97 3.89 -26.29
C ASP A 467 7.15 2.75 -27.29
N GLY A 468 6.62 2.93 -28.50
CA GLY A 468 6.64 1.93 -29.55
C GLY A 468 5.67 0.75 -29.37
N ARG A 469 4.86 0.73 -28.30
CA ARG A 469 3.87 -0.34 -28.01
C ARG A 469 2.41 0.07 -28.23
N GLN A 470 2.16 1.17 -28.92
CA GLN A 470 0.83 1.74 -29.13
C GLN A 470 -0.17 0.77 -29.77
N GLY A 471 0.30 -0.20 -30.57
CA GLY A 471 -0.52 -1.25 -31.18
C GLY A 471 -0.79 -2.47 -30.30
N GLN A 472 -0.27 -2.51 -29.07
CA GLN A 472 -0.52 -3.61 -28.14
C GLN A 472 -1.94 -3.54 -27.57
N MET A 473 -2.60 -4.71 -27.43
CA MET A 473 -3.92 -4.82 -26.81
C MET A 473 -3.85 -4.43 -25.33
N THR A 474 -4.73 -3.55 -24.89
CA THR A 474 -4.75 -3.05 -23.50
C THR A 474 -5.01 -4.17 -22.50
N GLY A 475 -5.85 -5.17 -22.87
CA GLY A 475 -6.11 -6.34 -22.02
C GLY A 475 -4.87 -7.14 -21.64
N SER A 476 -3.82 -7.11 -22.46
CA SER A 476 -2.57 -7.83 -22.23
C SER A 476 -1.56 -7.08 -21.33
N LEU A 477 -1.84 -5.82 -20.95
CA LEU A 477 -0.95 -5.03 -20.13
C LEU A 477 -1.03 -5.46 -18.65
N PRO A 478 0.10 -5.49 -17.93
CA PRO A 478 0.12 -5.55 -16.47
C PRO A 478 -0.66 -4.39 -15.82
N GLY A 479 -1.17 -4.62 -14.60
CA GLY A 479 -2.03 -3.67 -13.90
C GLY A 479 -1.43 -2.27 -13.76
N GLY A 480 -0.18 -2.15 -13.32
CA GLY A 480 0.49 -0.85 -13.15
C GLY A 480 0.62 -0.05 -14.45
N TRP A 481 0.78 -0.72 -15.60
CA TRP A 481 0.82 -0.04 -16.90
C TRP A 481 -0.57 0.41 -17.34
N LYS A 482 -1.61 -0.40 -17.10
CA LYS A 482 -3.01 0.02 -17.32
C LYS A 482 -3.35 1.26 -16.50
N GLN A 483 -2.90 1.33 -15.23
CA GLN A 483 -3.11 2.49 -14.36
C GLN A 483 -2.50 3.76 -14.95
N ARG A 484 -1.26 3.69 -15.46
CA ARG A 484 -0.60 4.86 -16.07
C ARG A 484 -1.33 5.33 -17.33
N VAL A 485 -1.77 4.42 -18.18
CA VAL A 485 -2.57 4.78 -19.37
C VAL A 485 -3.92 5.37 -18.99
N ALA A 486 -4.60 4.80 -17.99
CA ALA A 486 -5.88 5.31 -17.49
C ALA A 486 -5.75 6.71 -16.89
N PHE A 487 -4.70 6.95 -16.09
CA PHE A 487 -4.38 8.27 -15.54
C PHE A 487 -4.11 9.28 -16.67
N GLY A 488 -3.23 8.94 -17.63
CA GLY A 488 -2.95 9.79 -18.78
C GLY A 488 -4.21 10.15 -19.56
N SER A 489 -5.12 9.17 -19.74
CA SER A 489 -6.42 9.40 -20.39
C SER A 489 -7.30 10.38 -19.60
N ALA A 490 -7.28 10.30 -18.26
CA ALA A 490 -8.08 11.17 -17.40
C ALA A 490 -7.59 12.62 -17.36
N ILE A 491 -6.30 12.88 -17.65
CA ILE A 491 -5.70 14.22 -17.60
C ILE A 491 -5.43 14.85 -18.97
N MET A 492 -5.52 14.09 -20.07
CA MET A 492 -5.11 14.54 -21.40
C MET A 492 -5.84 15.79 -21.92
N HIS A 493 -7.04 16.09 -21.43
CA HIS A 493 -7.83 17.28 -21.76
C HIS A 493 -7.60 18.45 -20.79
N GLU A 494 -6.67 18.30 -19.84
CA GLU A 494 -6.29 19.31 -18.83
C GLU A 494 -7.52 19.78 -18.00
N PRO A 495 -8.11 18.86 -17.22
CA PRO A 495 -9.27 19.20 -16.40
C PRO A 495 -8.90 20.17 -15.28
N SER A 496 -9.84 21.07 -14.92
CA SER A 496 -9.69 21.93 -13.75
C SER A 496 -10.04 21.23 -12.42
N VAL A 497 -10.72 20.08 -12.50
CA VAL A 497 -11.05 19.21 -11.36
C VAL A 497 -10.74 17.77 -11.72
N LEU A 498 -9.97 17.08 -10.88
CA LEU A 498 -9.54 15.71 -11.10
C LEU A 498 -10.01 14.82 -9.95
N PHE A 499 -10.68 13.73 -10.28
CA PHE A 499 -11.11 12.70 -9.36
C PHE A 499 -10.32 11.42 -9.61
N LEU A 500 -9.62 10.92 -8.60
CA LEU A 500 -8.77 9.74 -8.68
C LEU A 500 -9.21 8.72 -7.61
N ASP A 501 -9.78 7.60 -8.05
CA ASP A 501 -10.24 6.55 -7.14
C ASP A 501 -9.17 5.43 -7.08
N GLU A 502 -8.36 5.43 -6.01
CA GLU A 502 -7.22 4.53 -5.79
C GLU A 502 -6.21 4.48 -6.97
N PRO A 503 -5.63 5.63 -7.38
CA PRO A 503 -4.92 5.75 -8.64
C PRO A 503 -3.63 4.95 -8.75
N THR A 504 -2.98 4.62 -7.65
CA THR A 504 -1.66 3.97 -7.62
C THR A 504 -1.70 2.58 -7.00
N SER A 505 -2.90 1.98 -6.88
CA SER A 505 -3.05 0.60 -6.40
C SER A 505 -2.34 -0.38 -7.34
N GLY A 506 -1.40 -1.18 -6.78
CA GLY A 506 -0.58 -2.12 -7.56
C GLY A 506 0.48 -1.46 -8.46
N VAL A 507 0.79 -0.17 -8.28
CA VAL A 507 1.84 0.54 -9.01
C VAL A 507 3.14 0.47 -8.21
N ASP A 508 4.25 0.21 -8.91
CA ASP A 508 5.58 0.14 -8.30
C ASP A 508 6.04 1.51 -7.74
N PRO A 509 6.96 1.53 -6.76
CA PRO A 509 7.33 2.75 -6.05
C PRO A 509 7.90 3.87 -6.91
N LEU A 510 8.74 3.55 -7.92
CA LEU A 510 9.29 4.57 -8.81
C LEU A 510 8.19 5.20 -9.66
N ALA A 511 7.31 4.36 -10.21
CA ALA A 511 6.15 4.85 -10.96
C ALA A 511 5.17 5.62 -10.07
N ARG A 512 4.97 5.20 -8.81
CA ARG A 512 4.14 5.92 -7.84
C ARG A 512 4.69 7.33 -7.60
N ARG A 513 6.00 7.50 -7.43
CA ARG A 513 6.62 8.83 -7.35
C ARG A 513 6.34 9.69 -8.58
N ALA A 514 6.45 9.12 -9.80
CA ALA A 514 6.14 9.85 -11.03
C ALA A 514 4.66 10.25 -11.10
N PHE A 515 3.74 9.40 -10.64
CA PHE A 515 2.32 9.74 -10.52
C PHE A 515 2.10 10.95 -9.61
N TRP A 516 2.63 10.89 -8.40
CA TRP A 516 2.46 11.96 -7.42
C TRP A 516 3.14 13.26 -7.85
N SER A 517 4.31 13.20 -8.48
CA SER A 517 4.93 14.36 -9.10
C SER A 517 4.02 15.02 -10.15
N MET A 518 3.33 14.21 -10.99
CA MET A 518 2.38 14.72 -11.96
C MET A 518 1.13 15.32 -11.30
N ILE A 519 0.59 14.68 -10.26
CA ILE A 519 -0.54 15.19 -9.50
C ILE A 519 -0.20 16.56 -8.88
N ASN A 520 0.99 16.67 -8.26
CA ASN A 520 1.49 17.93 -7.72
C ASN A 520 1.61 19.02 -8.78
N GLN A 521 2.18 18.72 -9.95
CA GLN A 521 2.28 19.68 -11.07
C GLN A 521 0.91 20.17 -11.55
N LEU A 522 -0.10 19.29 -11.59
CA LEU A 522 -1.47 19.70 -11.95
C LEU A 522 -2.09 20.60 -10.88
N ALA A 523 -1.89 20.29 -9.60
CA ALA A 523 -2.37 21.11 -8.50
C ALA A 523 -1.67 22.48 -8.46
N ASP A 524 -0.35 22.52 -8.64
CA ASP A 524 0.42 23.77 -8.73
C ASP A 524 -0.06 24.67 -9.86
N ARG A 525 -0.61 24.11 -10.94
CA ARG A 525 -1.26 24.86 -12.04
C ARG A 525 -2.72 25.20 -11.78
N GLY A 526 -3.20 24.98 -10.58
CA GLY A 526 -4.54 25.36 -10.12
C GLY A 526 -5.62 24.31 -10.32
N ALA A 527 -5.30 23.07 -10.70
CA ALA A 527 -6.30 22.00 -10.71
C ALA A 527 -6.66 21.59 -9.27
N ALA A 528 -7.95 21.35 -8.99
CA ALA A 528 -8.39 20.74 -7.75
C ALA A 528 -8.36 19.22 -7.90
N VAL A 529 -7.73 18.50 -6.98
CA VAL A 529 -7.58 17.04 -7.04
C VAL A 529 -8.21 16.39 -5.83
N LEU A 530 -9.15 15.47 -6.04
CA LEU A 530 -9.65 14.58 -5.01
C LEU A 530 -9.13 13.17 -5.26
N VAL A 531 -8.41 12.62 -4.30
CA VAL A 531 -7.85 11.26 -4.34
C VAL A 531 -8.52 10.43 -3.28
N THR A 532 -9.04 9.25 -3.62
CA THR A 532 -9.34 8.24 -2.61
C THR A 532 -8.17 7.27 -2.51
N THR A 533 -7.79 6.90 -1.32
CA THR A 533 -6.79 5.87 -1.08
C THR A 533 -7.06 5.12 0.22
N HIS A 534 -6.55 3.91 0.30
CA HIS A 534 -6.40 3.16 1.52
C HIS A 534 -4.91 2.96 1.88
N TYR A 535 -4.00 3.53 1.10
CA TYR A 535 -2.57 3.56 1.39
C TYR A 535 -2.22 4.84 2.14
N LEU A 536 -1.72 4.67 3.36
CA LEU A 536 -1.42 5.78 4.27
C LEU A 536 -0.22 6.62 3.79
N GLU A 537 0.76 5.98 3.15
CA GLU A 537 1.88 6.68 2.51
C GLU A 537 1.42 7.63 1.39
N GLU A 538 0.38 7.24 0.65
CA GLU A 538 -0.22 8.12 -0.37
C GLU A 538 -1.03 9.26 0.26
N ALA A 539 -1.70 8.99 1.36
CA ALA A 539 -2.41 10.02 2.10
C ALA A 539 -1.46 11.15 2.55
N GLU A 540 -0.23 10.83 2.91
CA GLU A 540 0.80 11.84 3.25
C GLU A 540 1.17 12.75 2.07
N GLN A 541 0.88 12.37 0.83
CA GLN A 541 1.08 13.21 -0.36
C GLN A 541 0.01 14.29 -0.54
N CYS A 542 -1.12 14.19 0.17
CA CYS A 542 -2.22 15.14 0.07
C CYS A 542 -2.00 16.37 0.95
N ASN A 543 -2.44 17.57 0.48
CA ASN A 543 -2.39 18.79 1.28
C ASN A 543 -3.32 18.71 2.48
N ARG A 544 -4.49 18.10 2.29
CA ARG A 544 -5.49 17.89 3.33
C ARG A 544 -6.16 16.54 3.17
N LEU A 545 -6.52 15.92 4.29
CA LEU A 545 -7.15 14.62 4.38
C LEU A 545 -8.52 14.72 5.03
N GLY A 546 -9.45 13.91 4.54
CA GLY A 546 -10.69 13.59 5.22
C GLY A 546 -10.71 12.11 5.59
N LEU A 547 -10.88 11.79 6.86
CA LEU A 547 -11.00 10.42 7.35
C LEU A 547 -12.46 10.01 7.39
N MET A 548 -12.81 8.99 6.59
CA MET A 548 -14.19 8.52 6.46
C MET A 548 -14.37 7.17 7.15
N VAL A 549 -15.36 7.10 8.05
CA VAL A 549 -15.71 5.91 8.82
C VAL A 549 -17.24 5.75 8.81
N ALA A 550 -17.73 4.57 8.46
CA ALA A 550 -19.17 4.24 8.45
C ALA A 550 -20.07 5.27 7.72
N GLY A 551 -19.58 5.84 6.63
CA GLY A 551 -20.30 6.84 5.84
C GLY A 551 -20.19 8.28 6.34
N GLU A 552 -19.48 8.54 7.44
CA GLU A 552 -19.28 9.87 8.03
C GLU A 552 -17.84 10.34 7.89
N LEU A 553 -17.65 11.66 7.76
CA LEU A 553 -16.34 12.29 7.83
C LEU A 553 -16.03 12.60 9.30
N VAL A 554 -15.08 11.85 9.89
CA VAL A 554 -14.82 11.89 11.35
C VAL A 554 -13.63 12.76 11.74
N ALA A 555 -12.73 13.04 10.81
CA ALA A 555 -11.60 13.95 11.01
C ALA A 555 -11.20 14.59 9.68
N GLU A 556 -10.69 15.82 9.74
CA GLU A 556 -10.22 16.57 8.58
C GLU A 556 -9.04 17.47 8.98
N GLY A 557 -8.02 17.56 8.12
CA GLY A 557 -6.84 18.41 8.35
C GLY A 557 -5.66 18.00 7.48
N SER A 558 -4.52 18.71 7.56
CA SER A 558 -3.29 18.24 6.94
C SER A 558 -2.79 16.95 7.59
N PRO A 559 -1.94 16.15 6.92
CA PRO A 559 -1.35 14.95 7.53
C PRO A 559 -0.71 15.23 8.90
N ALA A 560 0.03 16.34 9.02
CA ALA A 560 0.64 16.75 10.28
C ALA A 560 -0.42 17.11 11.35
N GLN A 561 -1.48 17.84 10.99
CA GLN A 561 -2.57 18.20 11.90
C GLN A 561 -3.33 16.95 12.41
N ILE A 562 -3.62 16.00 11.52
CA ILE A 562 -4.29 14.75 11.89
C ILE A 562 -3.40 13.93 12.83
N LYS A 563 -2.09 13.82 12.56
CA LYS A 563 -1.14 13.15 13.46
C LYS A 563 -1.05 13.85 14.81
N ALA A 564 -1.00 15.17 14.84
CA ALA A 564 -0.92 15.96 16.07
C ALA A 564 -2.25 15.97 16.88
N ALA A 565 -3.39 15.71 16.25
CA ALA A 565 -4.68 15.63 16.94
C ALA A 565 -4.84 14.35 17.79
N GLN A 566 -4.01 13.33 17.52
CA GLN A 566 -3.92 12.14 18.38
C GLN A 566 -3.32 12.52 19.73
N LYS A 567 -4.07 12.30 20.80
CA LYS A 567 -3.55 12.44 22.14
C LYS A 567 -2.66 11.25 22.49
N GLY A 568 -1.61 11.51 23.29
CA GLY A 568 -0.72 10.47 23.80
C GLY A 568 0.60 10.37 23.04
N HIS A 569 1.42 9.43 23.49
CA HIS A 569 2.78 9.17 23.03
C HIS A 569 2.87 7.78 22.40
N VAL A 570 3.74 7.61 21.42
CA VAL A 570 4.07 6.30 20.86
C VAL A 570 5.47 5.92 21.30
N LEU A 571 5.58 4.81 22.00
CA LEU A 571 6.85 4.24 22.45
C LEU A 571 7.20 3.04 21.59
N GLU A 572 8.38 3.05 20.99
CA GLU A 572 8.93 1.92 20.25
C GLU A 572 9.85 1.11 21.18
N TYR A 573 9.55 -0.18 21.32
CA TYR A 573 10.31 -1.14 22.11
C TYR A 573 11.03 -2.13 21.21
N VAL A 574 12.33 -2.36 21.46
CA VAL A 574 13.10 -3.48 20.92
C VAL A 574 13.27 -4.51 22.01
N VAL A 575 12.76 -5.71 21.80
CA VAL A 575 12.70 -6.79 22.81
C VAL A 575 13.18 -8.13 22.24
N ASP A 576 13.53 -9.08 23.13
CA ASP A 576 13.97 -10.42 22.72
C ASP A 576 12.85 -11.34 22.22
N GLN A 577 11.60 -11.10 22.64
CA GLN A 577 10.41 -11.90 22.28
C GLN A 577 9.24 -11.00 21.87
N PRO A 578 9.30 -10.39 20.67
CA PRO A 578 8.35 -9.33 20.27
C PRO A 578 6.89 -9.80 20.25
N GLN A 579 6.61 -10.97 19.67
CA GLN A 579 5.24 -11.51 19.63
C GLN A 579 4.67 -11.77 21.02
N ARG A 580 5.44 -12.38 21.91
CA ARG A 580 5.02 -12.66 23.27
C ARG A 580 4.78 -11.39 24.09
N ALA A 581 5.61 -10.35 23.84
CA ALA A 581 5.43 -9.03 24.42
C ALA A 581 4.13 -8.37 23.93
N ALA A 582 3.87 -8.43 22.61
CA ALA A 582 2.64 -7.89 22.03
C ALA A 582 1.40 -8.58 22.61
N ASP A 583 1.39 -9.91 22.68
CA ASP A 583 0.26 -10.67 23.21
C ASP A 583 0.01 -10.36 24.69
N PHE A 584 1.06 -10.27 25.50
CA PHE A 584 0.97 -9.89 26.90
C PHE A 584 0.37 -8.49 27.09
N LEU A 585 0.89 -7.49 26.37
CA LEU A 585 0.41 -6.10 26.47
C LEU A 585 -1.03 -5.93 25.93
N ARG A 586 -1.42 -6.71 24.93
CA ARG A 586 -2.78 -6.72 24.35
C ARG A 586 -3.83 -7.33 25.29
N ILE A 587 -3.43 -8.21 26.20
CA ILE A 587 -4.31 -8.76 27.22
C ILE A 587 -4.54 -7.76 28.36
N GLU A 588 -3.52 -6.99 28.71
CA GLU A 588 -3.60 -6.01 29.80
C GLU A 588 -4.25 -4.69 29.40
N GLY A 589 -4.30 -4.37 28.11
CA GLY A 589 -4.78 -3.09 27.59
C GLY A 589 -5.67 -3.21 26.35
N GLU A 590 -5.89 -2.07 25.69
CA GLU A 590 -6.64 -2.03 24.43
C GLU A 590 -5.75 -2.57 23.30
N ARG A 591 -6.22 -3.61 22.61
CA ARG A 591 -5.46 -4.33 21.57
C ARG A 591 -4.88 -3.44 20.48
N TRP A 592 -5.60 -2.39 20.08
CA TRP A 592 -5.18 -1.48 19.03
C TRP A 592 -3.97 -0.63 19.41
N ARG A 593 -3.73 -0.43 20.71
CA ARG A 593 -2.59 0.35 21.21
C ARG A 593 -1.24 -0.34 21.04
N VAL A 594 -1.23 -1.62 20.70
CA VAL A 594 0.01 -2.41 20.54
C VAL A 594 0.12 -2.92 19.12
N ALA A 595 1.12 -2.43 18.38
CA ALA A 595 1.44 -2.87 17.02
C ALA A 595 2.81 -3.56 16.97
N LEU A 596 2.92 -4.61 16.13
CA LEU A 596 4.16 -5.32 15.90
C LEU A 596 4.75 -4.95 14.54
N PHE A 597 6.04 -4.58 14.52
CA PHE A 597 6.81 -4.26 13.32
C PHE A 597 8.11 -5.08 13.33
N GLY A 598 8.09 -6.26 12.71
CA GLY A 598 9.23 -7.17 12.72
C GLY A 598 9.68 -7.54 14.15
N ASP A 599 10.82 -7.00 14.56
CA ASP A 599 11.41 -7.19 15.90
C ASP A 599 11.06 -6.08 16.91
N ARG A 600 10.16 -5.15 16.56
CA ARG A 600 9.81 -3.97 17.34
C ARG A 600 8.33 -3.92 17.67
N LEU A 601 8.02 -3.26 18.77
CA LEU A 601 6.66 -2.99 19.22
C LEU A 601 6.43 -1.48 19.28
N HIS A 602 5.34 -1.02 18.72
CA HIS A 602 4.80 0.31 19.00
C HIS A 602 3.72 0.19 20.07
N VAL A 603 3.84 0.97 21.12
CA VAL A 603 2.87 1.05 22.20
C VAL A 603 2.36 2.47 22.31
N VAL A 604 1.05 2.66 22.06
CA VAL A 604 0.38 3.96 22.19
C VAL A 604 -0.09 4.13 23.62
N THR A 605 0.27 5.23 24.28
CA THR A 605 -0.11 5.54 25.67
C THR A 605 -0.65 6.96 25.79
N ASP A 606 -1.65 7.14 26.66
CA ASP A 606 -2.16 8.49 27.03
C ASP A 606 -1.41 9.08 28.24
N GLU A 607 -0.56 8.25 28.90
CA GLU A 607 0.28 8.69 30.01
C GLU A 607 1.51 9.44 29.48
N ASP A 608 2.21 10.14 30.37
CA ASP A 608 3.49 10.76 30.02
C ASP A 608 4.51 9.69 29.55
N ALA A 609 5.30 10.03 28.53
CA ALA A 609 6.18 9.07 27.87
C ALA A 609 7.15 8.36 28.84
N LEU A 610 7.73 9.10 29.80
CA LEU A 610 8.71 8.54 30.73
C LEU A 610 8.06 7.59 31.75
N GLY A 611 6.90 7.95 32.28
CA GLY A 611 6.14 7.11 33.21
C GLY A 611 5.65 5.84 32.53
N ALA A 612 5.13 5.95 31.31
CA ALA A 612 4.68 4.81 30.51
C ALA A 612 5.84 3.88 30.12
N GLU A 613 7.01 4.44 29.76
CA GLU A 613 8.22 3.65 29.49
C GLU A 613 8.63 2.81 30.67
N GLN A 614 8.73 3.44 31.87
CA GLN A 614 9.13 2.75 33.10
C GLN A 614 8.12 1.65 33.49
N ALA A 615 6.83 1.96 33.45
CA ALA A 615 5.76 1.02 33.80
C ALA A 615 5.73 -0.19 32.85
N THR A 616 5.76 0.05 31.55
CA THR A 616 5.71 -1.01 30.53
C THR A 616 6.97 -1.85 30.53
N THR A 617 8.17 -1.23 30.68
CA THR A 617 9.44 -1.95 30.81
C THR A 617 9.46 -2.85 32.04
N ALA A 618 8.97 -2.35 33.20
CA ALA A 618 8.87 -3.16 34.40
C ALA A 618 7.93 -4.37 34.24
N LYS A 619 6.77 -4.18 33.59
CA LYS A 619 5.82 -5.25 33.28
C LYS A 619 6.43 -6.32 32.36
N LEU A 620 7.07 -5.91 31.26
CA LEU A 620 7.73 -6.82 30.32
C LEU A 620 8.83 -7.64 31.00
N ASN A 621 9.69 -6.98 31.78
CA ASN A 621 10.75 -7.65 32.52
C ASN A 621 10.21 -8.64 33.57
N ALA A 622 9.13 -8.29 34.28
CA ALA A 622 8.45 -9.19 35.23
C ALA A 622 7.86 -10.41 34.54
N PHE A 623 7.41 -10.27 33.29
CA PHE A 623 6.90 -11.37 32.46
C PHE A 623 8.03 -12.21 31.81
N GLY A 624 9.30 -11.84 32.05
CA GLY A 624 10.48 -12.54 31.56
C GLY A 624 10.88 -12.17 30.13
N ILE A 625 10.48 -10.99 29.67
CA ILE A 625 10.84 -10.43 28.37
C ILE A 625 11.88 -9.35 28.58
N ARG A 626 13.03 -9.46 27.89
CA ARG A 626 14.11 -8.50 27.97
C ARG A 626 13.90 -7.35 27.02
N VAL A 627 13.89 -6.12 27.54
CA VAL A 627 13.85 -4.89 26.76
C VAL A 627 15.30 -4.44 26.47
N PHE A 628 15.64 -4.30 25.19
CA PHE A 628 16.96 -3.85 24.75
C PHE A 628 17.02 -2.33 24.60
N GLN A 629 15.97 -1.74 24.06
CA GLN A 629 15.88 -0.32 23.76
C GLN A 629 14.43 0.15 23.81
N VAL A 630 14.23 1.36 24.30
CA VAL A 630 12.96 2.10 24.19
C VAL A 630 13.27 3.48 23.64
N ARG A 631 12.42 3.97 22.77
CA ARG A 631 12.46 5.35 22.32
C ARG A 631 11.05 5.87 22.06
N GLU A 632 10.85 7.14 22.33
CA GLU A 632 9.66 7.82 21.88
C GLU A 632 9.73 8.05 20.36
N THR A 633 8.65 7.76 19.66
CA THR A 633 8.50 8.00 18.23
C THR A 633 7.21 8.77 17.95
N ARG A 634 7.09 9.33 16.77
CA ARG A 634 5.86 10.06 16.38
C ARG A 634 4.79 9.09 15.94
N SER A 635 3.53 9.45 16.22
CA SER A 635 2.38 8.72 15.69
C SER A 635 2.41 8.72 14.15
N SER A 636 2.29 7.55 13.55
CA SER A 636 2.07 7.40 12.11
C SER A 636 0.60 7.69 11.77
N LEU A 637 0.30 7.95 10.49
CA LEU A 637 -1.11 7.99 10.04
C LEU A 637 -1.83 6.66 10.29
N GLU A 638 -1.10 5.53 10.30
CA GLU A 638 -1.66 4.22 10.61
C GLU A 638 -2.16 4.15 12.06
N ASP A 639 -1.36 4.58 13.01
CA ASP A 639 -1.72 4.58 14.44
C ASP A 639 -2.95 5.45 14.68
N VAL A 640 -2.98 6.65 14.08
CA VAL A 640 -4.10 7.59 14.19
C VAL A 640 -5.37 7.02 13.56
N PHE A 641 -5.27 6.48 12.33
CA PHE A 641 -6.40 5.93 11.61
C PHE A 641 -7.03 4.75 12.37
N ILE A 642 -6.20 3.83 12.85
CA ILE A 642 -6.67 2.69 13.63
C ILE A 642 -7.31 3.14 14.94
N GLY A 643 -6.71 4.09 15.65
CA GLY A 643 -7.29 4.65 16.86
C GLY A 643 -8.69 5.27 16.64
N ILE A 644 -8.87 6.00 15.53
CA ILE A 644 -10.16 6.57 15.15
C ILE A 644 -11.20 5.49 14.83
N VAL A 645 -10.82 4.47 14.05
CA VAL A 645 -11.71 3.37 13.66
C VAL A 645 -12.12 2.57 14.90
N GLU A 646 -11.17 2.23 15.78
CA GLU A 646 -11.48 1.48 17.00
C GLU A 646 -12.38 2.27 17.96
N LYS A 647 -12.16 3.58 18.10
CA LYS A 647 -13.04 4.44 18.86
C LYS A 647 -14.45 4.45 18.28
N ALA A 648 -14.59 4.53 16.96
CA ALA A 648 -15.89 4.47 16.30
C ALA A 648 -16.59 3.10 16.47
N ARG A 649 -15.83 2.00 16.54
CA ARG A 649 -16.35 0.66 16.91
C ARG A 649 -16.88 0.62 18.33
N LEU A 650 -16.13 1.16 19.29
CA LEU A 650 -16.54 1.22 20.70
C LEU A 650 -17.80 2.10 20.90
N GLU A 651 -17.95 3.16 20.12
CA GLU A 651 -19.13 4.04 20.11
C GLU A 651 -20.33 3.42 19.37
N GLY A 652 -20.20 2.21 18.81
CA GLY A 652 -21.27 1.52 18.07
C GLY A 652 -21.62 2.15 16.72
N LYS A 653 -20.78 3.03 16.18
CA LYS A 653 -20.96 3.65 14.86
C LYS A 653 -20.67 2.69 13.72
N ILE A 654 -19.79 1.72 13.97
CA ILE A 654 -19.45 0.64 13.04
C ILE A 654 -20.09 -0.63 13.58
N GLY A 655 -20.97 -1.26 12.79
CA GLY A 655 -21.52 -2.57 13.14
C GLY A 655 -20.43 -3.64 13.18
N ALA A 656 -20.61 -4.67 14.00
CA ALA A 656 -19.73 -5.84 14.03
C ALA A 656 -19.69 -6.61 12.68
N GLU A 657 -20.43 -6.15 11.68
CA GLU A 657 -20.54 -6.75 10.33
C GLU A 657 -19.75 -6.00 9.24
N GLU A 658 -19.21 -4.81 9.53
CA GLU A 658 -18.36 -3.98 8.66
C GLU A 658 -16.87 -4.05 9.15
#